data_6f81368035178648e1c20ee70f3a01b8
#
_entry.id   6f81368035178648e1c20ee70f3a01b8
#
_cell.length_a   1.000
_cell.length_b   1.000
_cell.length_c   1.000
_cell.angle_alpha   90.00
_cell.angle_beta   90.00
_cell.angle_gamma   90.00
#
_symmetry.space_group_name_H-M   'P 1'
#
loop_
_entity.id
_entity.type
_entity.pdbx_description
1 polymer ?
#
loop_
_entity_poly.entity_id
_entity_poly.type
_entity_poly.pdbx_seq_one_letter_code
_entity_poly.pdbx_strand_id
1 'polypeptide(L)'
;MPSLKIKYTTLLTFVFISSYSQHYVDIPFTQDYSVKYDKQKSNLNLLDVGTDRNSKTIVVSSEGLLSPWDDKLKPNFQYRPLENIKINDIEVYENQFYFLTNNAVLSLSHGGNFYVEHGLKDPKLFSLANDKSLIVLNNESLVYLSKIEPYKKILELDEKPLSLSYDNKKGRFLILTPKNIYEFSLDSLSLRNIYKGKGLTCFEYHQEKIWVGTNNGIYQLESKNFSVVKIINELPHNEITSLKQINGKLWAGSTRGAFKFRSDGKFDYYASKRWLLDDRVITINPGPDDSVFILTKKGLNKIAFKSMTLEQKASYFQGIQRKRHIRYGLESSVKLRKAGDLSTLELIDTDNDGLWTSMYLASELFRYAVTGSDDAKLNAFEAFEAMEKLTNISNIKGFPARTYEINGYQRSNWNENSSLGVWQNAKDEKWVWKTTTSSDESCGHFFVYALFAEIIKDKEWKNRAIKLIQDQMDHIINNDWYLVTWNGKPTRWGRWNPDYVNSFPIAVGDRRLNSTLILAFLQTAYHFTNDQKYKKHAFNLINEYGYGENAGRSAKVIGYVEGEMLSDSWNHSDDEMYFLTAPAFVNYAFDDKMKKKHLKAVTSHWQIERSEKNPLWNFLYTLSGGDEIDLEESIWWLKHYPLDLIDWRVENKHRKDLVKLNPNFRKQEYLDVLPRDERPHHLHNAAYKNDGGSDGYREYSPYIYLLPYWAGRYTKKIQSINNR
;
A
#
# COMPACT_ATOMS: atom_id res chain seq x y z
N MET A 1 30.99 -26.29 70.74
CA MET A 1 30.50 -25.47 69.58
C MET A 1 29.97 -26.40 68.52
N PRO A 2 28.65 -26.48 68.25
CA PRO A 2 28.11 -27.37 67.22
C PRO A 2 28.02 -26.67 65.93
N SER A 3 28.47 -27.36 64.86
CA SER A 3 28.45 -26.91 63.46
C SER A 3 27.04 -26.98 62.84
N LEU A 4 26.54 -25.86 62.35
CA LEU A 4 25.28 -25.75 61.62
C LEU A 4 25.51 -26.26 60.20
N LYS A 5 24.88 -27.36 59.81
CA LYS A 5 24.80 -27.82 58.41
C LYS A 5 23.56 -27.17 57.76
N ILE A 6 23.80 -26.24 56.87
CA ILE A 6 22.75 -25.65 56.00
C ILE A 6 22.49 -26.60 54.82
N LYS A 7 21.29 -27.18 54.78
CA LYS A 7 20.79 -27.94 53.61
C LYS A 7 20.23 -26.95 52.59
N TYR A 8 20.89 -26.85 51.44
CA TYR A 8 20.30 -26.18 50.27
C TYR A 8 19.28 -27.11 49.61
N THR A 9 18.02 -26.74 49.69
CA THR A 9 16.95 -27.36 48.90
C THR A 9 16.83 -26.58 47.60
N THR A 10 17.35 -27.17 46.52
CA THR A 10 17.20 -26.57 45.15
C THR A 10 15.76 -26.80 44.68
N LEU A 11 14.97 -25.72 44.65
CA LEU A 11 13.63 -25.71 44.08
C LEU A 11 13.77 -25.60 42.54
N LEU A 12 13.62 -26.71 41.82
CA LEU A 12 13.51 -26.72 40.37
C LEU A 12 12.12 -26.21 39.99
N THR A 13 12.03 -24.93 39.61
CA THR A 13 10.84 -24.36 39.00
C THR A 13 10.83 -24.81 37.55
N PHE A 14 10.01 -25.80 37.20
CA PHE A 14 9.67 -26.12 35.83
C PHE A 14 8.81 -24.97 35.28
N VAL A 15 9.41 -24.05 34.51
CA VAL A 15 8.68 -23.11 33.67
C VAL A 15 8.15 -23.92 32.48
N PHE A 16 6.88 -24.29 32.53
CA PHE A 16 6.16 -24.74 31.35
C PHE A 16 6.03 -23.54 30.41
N ILE A 17 6.94 -23.41 29.46
CA ILE A 17 6.73 -22.55 28.30
C ILE A 17 5.67 -23.26 27.44
N SER A 18 4.41 -22.98 27.71
CA SER A 18 3.36 -23.26 26.73
C SER A 18 3.64 -22.37 25.52
N SER A 19 4.10 -22.95 24.44
CA SER A 19 4.15 -22.30 23.14
C SER A 19 2.69 -22.01 22.72
N TYR A 20 2.15 -20.87 23.14
CA TYR A 20 0.92 -20.35 22.55
C TYR A 20 1.26 -20.05 21.10
N SER A 21 0.66 -20.79 20.18
CA SER A 21 0.69 -20.47 18.75
C SER A 21 0.23 -19.03 18.62
N GLN A 22 1.13 -18.14 18.17
CA GLN A 22 0.85 -16.72 18.00
C GLN A 22 -0.24 -16.58 16.96
N HIS A 23 -1.38 -15.98 17.31
CA HIS A 23 -2.49 -15.70 16.42
C HIS A 23 -3.00 -14.27 16.62
N TYR A 24 -3.51 -13.68 15.56
CA TYR A 24 -4.15 -12.37 15.57
C TYR A 24 -5.66 -12.54 15.55
N VAL A 25 -6.36 -11.89 16.48
CA VAL A 25 -7.83 -11.77 16.45
C VAL A 25 -8.17 -10.55 15.59
N ASP A 26 -9.02 -10.74 14.59
CA ASP A 26 -9.38 -9.72 13.60
C ASP A 26 -10.30 -8.65 14.18
N ILE A 27 -9.76 -7.82 15.06
CA ILE A 27 -10.44 -6.68 15.65
C ILE A 27 -10.50 -5.50 14.68
N PRO A 28 -11.54 -4.64 14.79
CA PRO A 28 -11.63 -3.43 13.97
C PRO A 28 -10.41 -2.53 14.12
N PHE A 29 -9.98 -1.96 13.00
CA PHE A 29 -8.93 -0.95 12.92
C PHE A 29 -9.41 0.24 12.09
N THR A 30 -8.71 1.36 12.20
CA THR A 30 -8.99 2.56 11.41
C THR A 30 -8.33 2.44 10.05
N GLN A 31 -9.12 2.47 8.99
CA GLN A 31 -8.69 2.51 7.60
C GLN A 31 -8.94 3.91 7.05
N ASP A 32 -7.89 4.53 6.55
CA ASP A 32 -7.96 5.80 5.83
C ASP A 32 -8.24 5.59 4.33
N TYR A 33 -8.87 6.59 3.75
CA TYR A 33 -9.13 6.67 2.31
C TYR A 33 -9.31 8.12 1.89
N SER A 34 -9.12 8.41 0.61
CA SER A 34 -9.24 9.77 0.08
C SER A 34 -10.54 9.96 -0.71
N VAL A 35 -11.21 11.08 -0.42
CA VAL A 35 -12.29 11.62 -1.28
C VAL A 35 -11.81 12.94 -1.87
N LYS A 36 -11.99 13.15 -3.17
CA LYS A 36 -11.40 14.25 -3.91
C LYS A 36 -12.48 15.10 -4.58
N TYR A 37 -12.32 16.41 -4.47
CA TYR A 37 -13.22 17.40 -5.07
C TYR A 37 -12.42 18.31 -5.99
N ASP A 38 -12.46 18.06 -7.28
CA ASP A 38 -11.69 18.79 -8.28
C ASP A 38 -12.26 20.19 -8.50
N LYS A 39 -11.42 21.19 -8.74
CA LYS A 39 -11.87 22.53 -9.15
C LYS A 39 -12.29 22.54 -10.60
N GLN A 40 -13.38 23.25 -10.92
CA GLN A 40 -13.92 23.25 -12.29
C GLN A 40 -13.11 24.10 -13.27
N LYS A 41 -12.52 25.21 -12.78
CA LYS A 41 -11.77 26.16 -13.60
C LYS A 41 -10.29 26.11 -13.29
N SER A 42 -9.44 26.00 -14.30
CA SER A 42 -7.98 25.89 -14.12
C SER A 42 -7.34 27.15 -13.51
N ASN A 43 -7.85 28.34 -13.82
CA ASN A 43 -7.37 29.65 -13.35
C ASN A 43 -7.87 30.02 -11.93
N LEU A 44 -8.77 29.26 -11.37
CA LEU A 44 -9.31 29.53 -10.04
C LEU A 44 -8.24 29.28 -8.95
N ASN A 45 -7.95 30.29 -8.14
CA ASN A 45 -7.07 30.14 -6.99
C ASN A 45 -7.89 29.76 -5.75
N LEU A 46 -7.55 28.66 -5.12
CA LEU A 46 -8.11 28.24 -3.84
C LEU A 46 -7.26 28.84 -2.71
N LEU A 47 -7.89 29.37 -1.67
CA LEU A 47 -7.22 30.12 -0.62
C LEU A 47 -7.27 29.39 0.72
N ASP A 48 -8.48 29.03 1.18
CA ASP A 48 -8.67 28.36 2.47
C ASP A 48 -9.94 27.50 2.48
N VAL A 49 -10.13 26.67 3.52
CA VAL A 49 -11.30 25.80 3.71
C VAL A 49 -11.69 25.76 5.18
N GLY A 50 -12.99 25.79 5.46
CA GLY A 50 -13.51 25.63 6.81
C GLY A 50 -14.74 24.72 6.84
N THR A 51 -15.03 24.19 8.03
CA THR A 51 -16.21 23.37 8.32
C THR A 51 -16.89 23.85 9.60
N ASP A 52 -18.19 24.11 9.55
CA ASP A 52 -18.97 24.50 10.73
C ASP A 52 -19.49 23.29 11.53
N ARG A 53 -20.17 23.57 12.64
CA ARG A 53 -20.76 22.54 13.52
C ARG A 53 -21.81 21.65 12.86
N ASN A 54 -22.35 22.05 11.71
CA ASN A 54 -23.35 21.32 10.95
C ASN A 54 -22.74 20.51 9.80
N SER A 55 -21.40 20.36 9.82
CA SER A 55 -20.63 19.71 8.74
C SER A 55 -20.69 20.45 7.40
N LYS A 56 -21.18 21.71 7.39
CA LYS A 56 -21.16 22.53 6.19
C LYS A 56 -19.72 22.93 5.88
N THR A 57 -19.27 22.59 4.67
CA THR A 57 -17.91 22.89 4.22
C THR A 57 -17.94 24.03 3.21
N ILE A 58 -17.08 25.03 3.41
CA ILE A 58 -16.88 26.16 2.53
C ILE A 58 -15.41 26.26 2.17
N VAL A 59 -15.12 26.40 0.88
CA VAL A 59 -13.80 26.69 0.33
C VAL A 59 -13.81 28.13 -0.18
N VAL A 60 -12.84 28.92 0.26
CA VAL A 60 -12.63 30.29 -0.24
C VAL A 60 -11.79 30.23 -1.50
N SER A 61 -12.21 30.95 -2.52
CA SER A 61 -11.48 31.08 -3.77
C SER A 61 -11.37 32.52 -4.24
N SER A 62 -10.53 32.75 -5.24
CA SER A 62 -10.38 34.08 -5.88
C SER A 62 -11.67 34.61 -6.54
N GLU A 63 -12.64 33.73 -6.84
CA GLU A 63 -13.91 34.06 -7.49
C GLU A 63 -15.13 33.90 -6.59
N GLY A 64 -14.92 33.75 -5.25
CA GLY A 64 -16.00 33.60 -4.27
C GLY A 64 -15.96 32.28 -3.53
N LEU A 65 -17.08 31.93 -2.90
CA LEU A 65 -17.21 30.73 -2.09
C LEU A 65 -17.59 29.50 -2.91
N LEU A 66 -16.98 28.37 -2.58
CA LEU A 66 -17.27 27.07 -3.18
C LEU A 66 -17.70 26.09 -2.10
N SER A 67 -18.41 25.03 -2.50
CA SER A 67 -18.72 23.87 -1.66
C SER A 67 -18.41 22.57 -2.40
N PRO A 68 -17.98 21.51 -1.66
CA PRO A 68 -17.83 20.19 -2.23
C PRO A 68 -19.18 19.60 -2.60
N TRP A 69 -19.32 19.06 -3.80
CA TRP A 69 -20.53 18.43 -4.30
C TRP A 69 -20.15 17.34 -5.32
N ASP A 70 -20.56 16.11 -5.06
CA ASP A 70 -20.11 14.91 -5.79
C ASP A 70 -18.56 14.83 -5.79
N ASP A 71 -17.94 14.94 -6.95
CA ASP A 71 -16.50 14.94 -7.17
C ASP A 71 -15.91 16.33 -7.48
N LYS A 72 -16.68 17.40 -7.29
CA LYS A 72 -16.32 18.76 -7.71
C LYS A 72 -16.47 19.80 -6.62
N LEU A 73 -15.71 20.88 -6.73
CA LEU A 73 -15.96 22.14 -6.03
C LEU A 73 -16.90 22.99 -6.89
N LYS A 74 -18.12 23.22 -6.42
CA LYS A 74 -19.13 24.02 -7.10
C LYS A 74 -19.33 25.37 -6.41
N PRO A 75 -19.69 26.45 -7.12
CA PRO A 75 -20.02 27.74 -6.52
C PRO A 75 -21.11 27.60 -5.47
N ASN A 76 -20.93 28.28 -4.36
CA ASN A 76 -21.89 28.28 -3.24
C ASN A 76 -22.85 29.47 -3.38
N PHE A 77 -24.06 29.21 -3.83
CA PHE A 77 -25.14 30.19 -3.98
C PHE A 77 -26.12 30.23 -2.79
N GLN A 78 -25.83 29.53 -1.71
CA GLN A 78 -26.76 29.39 -0.58
C GLN A 78 -27.05 30.70 0.13
N TYR A 79 -26.16 31.69 0.00
CA TYR A 79 -26.32 32.98 0.65
C TYR A 79 -26.03 34.14 -0.32
N ARG A 80 -27.07 34.64 -0.97
CA ARG A 80 -26.99 35.69 -2.01
C ARG A 80 -26.19 36.95 -1.61
N PRO A 81 -26.25 37.48 -0.40
CA PRO A 81 -25.43 38.62 0.01
C PRO A 81 -23.91 38.39 -0.12
N LEU A 82 -23.43 37.17 -0.09
CA LEU A 82 -22.01 36.85 -0.27
C LEU A 82 -21.63 36.46 -1.71
N GLU A 83 -22.61 36.30 -2.60
CA GLU A 83 -22.36 35.82 -3.98
C GLU A 83 -21.43 36.75 -4.79
N ASN A 84 -21.58 38.06 -4.58
CA ASN A 84 -20.82 39.08 -5.31
C ASN A 84 -19.78 39.82 -4.43
N ILE A 85 -19.53 39.31 -3.20
CA ILE A 85 -18.56 39.89 -2.30
C ILE A 85 -17.27 39.08 -2.33
N LYS A 86 -16.15 39.76 -2.55
CA LYS A 86 -14.83 39.10 -2.45
C LYS A 86 -14.56 38.76 -1.00
N ILE A 87 -14.41 37.46 -0.74
CA ILE A 87 -13.96 36.92 0.55
C ILE A 87 -12.45 36.69 0.46
N ASN A 88 -11.68 37.25 1.38
CA ASN A 88 -10.23 37.18 1.40
C ASN A 88 -9.72 36.06 2.33
N ASP A 89 -10.48 35.77 3.40
CA ASP A 89 -10.11 34.79 4.41
C ASP A 89 -11.37 34.27 5.14
N ILE A 90 -11.25 33.10 5.78
CA ILE A 90 -12.30 32.48 6.58
C ILE A 90 -11.73 31.93 7.88
N GLU A 91 -12.42 32.15 8.96
CA GLU A 91 -12.12 31.55 10.28
C GLU A 91 -13.37 30.82 10.79
N VAL A 92 -13.16 29.64 11.37
CA VAL A 92 -14.21 28.93 12.11
C VAL A 92 -13.96 29.14 13.59
N TYR A 93 -14.74 30.02 14.20
CA TYR A 93 -14.66 30.36 15.62
C TYR A 93 -15.97 29.95 16.31
N GLU A 94 -15.91 29.29 17.47
CA GLU A 94 -17.09 28.72 18.16
C GLU A 94 -17.98 27.86 17.21
N ASN A 95 -17.35 27.12 16.32
CA ASN A 95 -18.01 26.29 15.29
C ASN A 95 -18.94 27.09 14.35
N GLN A 96 -18.68 28.37 14.14
CA GLN A 96 -19.40 29.26 13.22
C GLN A 96 -18.43 29.90 12.23
N PHE A 97 -18.93 30.20 11.02
CA PHE A 97 -18.12 30.89 10.02
C PHE A 97 -18.05 32.38 10.26
N TYR A 98 -16.84 32.91 10.17
CA TYR A 98 -16.52 34.33 10.06
C TYR A 98 -15.77 34.56 8.75
N PHE A 99 -16.11 35.65 8.05
CA PHE A 99 -15.58 35.93 6.72
C PHE A 99 -14.91 37.30 6.72
N LEU A 100 -13.70 37.37 6.18
CA LEU A 100 -13.01 38.61 5.89
C LEU A 100 -13.37 39.08 4.47
N THR A 101 -14.03 40.21 4.38
CA THR A 101 -14.29 40.90 3.12
C THR A 101 -13.31 42.06 2.92
N ASN A 102 -13.42 42.82 1.83
CA ASN A 102 -12.60 44.00 1.63
C ASN A 102 -12.89 45.13 2.65
N ASN A 103 -14.09 45.15 3.23
CA ASN A 103 -14.53 46.23 4.10
C ASN A 103 -14.71 45.84 5.57
N ALA A 104 -15.14 44.60 5.82
CA ALA A 104 -15.53 44.17 7.17
C ALA A 104 -15.21 42.70 7.43
N VAL A 105 -15.16 42.34 8.71
CA VAL A 105 -15.32 40.97 9.17
C VAL A 105 -16.78 40.76 9.56
N LEU A 106 -17.40 39.73 9.07
CA LEU A 106 -18.80 39.40 9.32
C LEU A 106 -19.05 37.94 9.62
N SER A 107 -20.15 37.63 10.29
CA SER A 107 -20.65 36.28 10.47
C SER A 107 -22.11 36.16 10.07
N LEU A 108 -22.50 34.99 9.51
CA LEU A 108 -23.91 34.68 9.23
C LEU A 108 -24.67 34.17 10.47
N SER A 109 -23.99 34.06 11.59
CA SER A 109 -24.54 33.71 12.91
C SER A 109 -24.96 34.96 13.66
N HIS A 110 -25.36 34.81 14.91
CA HIS A 110 -25.68 35.89 15.85
C HIS A 110 -26.78 36.84 15.34
N GLY A 111 -27.77 36.33 14.58
CA GLY A 111 -28.83 37.15 13.99
C GLY A 111 -28.32 38.16 12.95
N GLY A 112 -27.13 37.96 12.40
CA GLY A 112 -26.49 38.91 11.47
C GLY A 112 -25.86 40.13 12.14
N ASN A 113 -25.82 40.16 13.46
CA ASN A 113 -25.34 41.32 14.22
C ASN A 113 -23.81 41.42 14.30
N PHE A 114 -23.07 40.42 13.84
CA PHE A 114 -21.61 40.49 13.77
C PHE A 114 -21.18 41.05 12.42
N TYR A 115 -20.96 42.36 12.38
CA TYR A 115 -20.41 43.06 11.25
C TYR A 115 -19.48 44.16 11.78
N VAL A 116 -18.17 44.05 11.50
CA VAL A 116 -17.14 44.92 12.04
C VAL A 116 -16.27 45.48 10.92
N GLU A 117 -16.41 46.78 10.62
CA GLU A 117 -15.60 47.45 9.60
C GLU A 117 -14.16 47.65 10.11
N HIS A 118 -13.18 47.23 9.29
CA HIS A 118 -11.76 47.34 9.66
C HIS A 118 -11.05 48.55 9.03
N GLY A 119 -11.49 49.02 7.87
CA GLY A 119 -10.92 50.19 7.21
C GLY A 119 -9.52 49.99 6.65
N LEU A 120 -9.06 48.71 6.48
CA LEU A 120 -7.82 48.39 5.79
C LEU A 120 -8.08 48.22 4.30
N LYS A 121 -7.11 48.64 3.50
CA LYS A 121 -7.09 48.34 2.07
C LYS A 121 -6.44 46.95 1.86
N ASP A 122 -7.02 46.16 0.96
CA ASP A 122 -6.53 44.82 0.62
C ASP A 122 -6.24 43.89 1.82
N PRO A 123 -7.19 43.64 2.72
CA PRO A 123 -6.99 42.77 3.88
C PRO A 123 -6.70 41.33 3.45
N LYS A 124 -5.89 40.62 4.25
CA LYS A 124 -5.42 39.26 3.92
C LYS A 124 -5.76 38.22 4.95
N LEU A 125 -5.60 38.54 6.24
CA LEU A 125 -5.78 37.63 7.35
C LEU A 125 -6.56 38.31 8.44
N PHE A 126 -7.31 37.56 9.23
CA PHE A 126 -7.92 38.01 10.46
C PHE A 126 -7.94 36.89 11.51
N SER A 127 -8.10 37.23 12.76
CA SER A 127 -8.37 36.28 13.82
C SER A 127 -9.15 36.94 14.96
N LEU A 128 -9.98 36.14 15.66
CA LEU A 128 -10.82 36.58 16.76
C LEU A 128 -10.25 36.14 18.11
N ALA A 129 -10.36 37.04 19.11
CA ALA A 129 -10.14 36.71 20.50
C ALA A 129 -11.44 36.21 21.18
N ASN A 130 -11.33 35.70 22.40
CA ASN A 130 -12.46 35.14 23.15
C ASN A 130 -13.60 36.16 23.42
N ASP A 131 -13.27 37.41 23.58
CA ASP A 131 -14.22 38.52 23.75
C ASP A 131 -14.79 39.02 22.42
N LYS A 132 -14.42 38.38 21.31
CA LYS A 132 -14.72 38.77 19.92
C LYS A 132 -14.08 40.08 19.47
N SER A 133 -13.09 40.60 20.20
CA SER A 133 -12.12 41.51 19.64
C SER A 133 -11.33 40.84 18.54
N LEU A 134 -10.86 41.58 17.54
CA LEU A 134 -10.21 40.94 16.39
C LEU A 134 -9.02 41.75 15.87
N ILE A 135 -8.12 41.06 15.25
CA ILE A 135 -7.06 41.63 14.42
C ILE A 135 -7.37 41.37 12.95
N VAL A 136 -7.16 42.37 12.10
CA VAL A 136 -7.14 42.27 10.66
C VAL A 136 -5.77 42.73 10.16
N LEU A 137 -5.19 41.97 9.23
CA LEU A 137 -3.89 42.25 8.64
C LEU A 137 -4.01 42.46 7.13
N ASN A 138 -3.25 43.43 6.62
CA ASN A 138 -2.87 43.46 5.22
C ASN A 138 -1.34 43.22 5.07
N ASN A 139 -0.72 43.55 3.96
CA ASN A 139 0.72 43.32 3.78
C ASN A 139 1.62 44.24 4.59
N GLU A 140 1.10 45.37 5.11
CA GLU A 140 1.84 46.49 5.66
C GLU A 140 1.36 46.89 7.05
N SER A 141 0.12 46.55 7.42
CA SER A 141 -0.52 47.06 8.63
C SER A 141 -1.34 46.01 9.36
N LEU A 142 -1.42 46.24 10.68
CA LEU A 142 -2.29 45.54 11.61
C LEU A 142 -3.36 46.53 12.10
N VAL A 143 -4.61 46.11 12.12
CA VAL A 143 -5.69 46.79 12.79
C VAL A 143 -6.26 45.89 13.88
N TYR A 144 -6.20 46.39 15.14
CA TYR A 144 -6.90 45.78 16.27
C TYR A 144 -8.22 46.51 16.47
N LEU A 145 -9.30 45.78 16.66
CA LEU A 145 -10.65 46.25 16.86
C LEU A 145 -11.21 45.61 18.15
N SER A 146 -11.42 46.42 19.17
CA SER A 146 -12.08 45.98 20.41
C SER A 146 -13.60 45.93 20.21
N LYS A 147 -14.24 44.91 20.76
CA LYS A 147 -15.70 44.79 20.76
C LYS A 147 -16.34 45.38 22.03
N ILE A 148 -15.59 45.42 23.12
CA ILE A 148 -16.11 45.86 24.44
C ILE A 148 -16.27 47.36 24.47
N GLU A 149 -15.32 48.09 23.87
CA GLU A 149 -15.37 49.55 23.70
C GLU A 149 -14.99 49.85 22.26
N PRO A 150 -15.59 50.86 21.60
CA PRO A 150 -15.26 51.21 20.22
C PRO A 150 -13.84 51.78 20.13
N TYR A 151 -12.85 50.90 20.26
CA TYR A 151 -11.43 51.25 20.19
C TYR A 151 -10.80 50.59 18.96
N LYS A 152 -10.04 51.40 18.22
CA LYS A 152 -9.30 50.98 17.03
C LYS A 152 -7.84 51.38 17.18
N LYS A 153 -6.92 50.45 16.98
CA LYS A 153 -5.48 50.69 16.94
C LYS A 153 -4.89 50.19 15.61
N ILE A 154 -4.08 51.03 15.00
CA ILE A 154 -3.36 50.68 13.76
C ILE A 154 -1.87 50.64 14.08
N LEU A 155 -1.18 49.60 13.64
CA LEU A 155 0.26 49.44 13.74
C LEU A 155 0.82 49.04 12.37
N GLU A 156 2.02 49.52 12.06
CA GLU A 156 2.75 49.12 10.85
C GLU A 156 3.48 47.80 11.07
N LEU A 157 3.61 47.04 9.99
CA LEU A 157 4.38 45.80 9.92
C LEU A 157 5.56 45.97 8.96
N ASP A 158 6.76 45.58 9.44
CA ASP A 158 7.99 45.66 8.63
C ASP A 158 8.07 44.61 7.53
N GLU A 159 7.26 43.55 7.64
CA GLU A 159 7.25 42.41 6.73
C GLU A 159 5.84 41.89 6.50
N LYS A 160 5.59 41.35 5.31
CA LYS A 160 4.32 40.73 4.94
C LYS A 160 3.96 39.60 5.92
N PRO A 161 2.79 39.61 6.58
CA PRO A 161 2.36 38.49 7.41
C PRO A 161 1.98 37.25 6.57
N LEU A 162 2.30 36.09 7.11
CA LEU A 162 2.02 34.79 6.49
C LEU A 162 0.96 34.00 7.26
N SER A 163 0.90 34.19 8.60
CA SER A 163 -0.05 33.50 9.46
C SER A 163 -0.39 34.35 10.67
N LEU A 164 -1.62 34.19 11.15
CA LEU A 164 -2.15 34.87 12.33
C LEU A 164 -2.96 33.87 13.16
N SER A 165 -2.79 33.84 14.45
CA SER A 165 -3.59 33.00 15.34
C SER A 165 -3.71 33.64 16.73
N TYR A 166 -4.86 33.42 17.39
CA TYR A 166 -5.08 33.80 18.77
C TYR A 166 -4.65 32.68 19.73
N ASP A 167 -3.76 33.00 20.66
CA ASP A 167 -3.38 32.12 21.78
C ASP A 167 -4.36 32.31 22.93
N ASN A 168 -5.40 31.51 22.97
CA ASN A 168 -6.45 31.55 23.98
C ASN A 168 -5.93 31.37 25.42
N LYS A 169 -4.87 30.57 25.62
CA LYS A 169 -4.30 30.32 26.94
C LYS A 169 -3.60 31.54 27.53
N LYS A 170 -3.07 32.44 26.69
CA LYS A 170 -2.28 33.61 27.11
C LYS A 170 -2.92 34.96 26.75
N GLY A 171 -4.08 34.93 26.11
CA GLY A 171 -4.80 36.18 25.77
C GLY A 171 -4.02 37.08 24.81
N ARG A 172 -3.40 36.51 23.79
CA ARG A 172 -2.54 37.24 22.85
C ARG A 172 -2.70 36.74 21.42
N PHE A 173 -2.39 37.58 20.44
CA PHE A 173 -2.27 37.15 19.05
C PHE A 173 -0.80 36.94 18.69
N LEU A 174 -0.54 35.89 17.89
CA LEU A 174 0.75 35.66 17.29
C LEU A 174 0.66 35.91 15.77
N ILE A 175 1.64 36.63 15.25
CA ILE A 175 1.74 37.00 13.84
C ILE A 175 3.07 36.48 13.31
N LEU A 176 3.05 35.66 12.29
CA LEU A 176 4.26 35.12 11.67
C LEU A 176 4.53 35.85 10.36
N THR A 177 5.79 36.24 10.18
CA THR A 177 6.36 36.73 8.91
C THR A 177 7.48 35.81 8.45
N PRO A 178 8.08 35.97 7.26
CA PRO A 178 9.17 35.11 6.81
C PRO A 178 10.40 35.05 7.71
N LYS A 179 10.59 36.06 8.58
CA LYS A 179 11.76 36.13 9.46
C LYS A 179 11.43 36.29 10.94
N ASN A 180 10.20 36.65 11.29
CA ASN A 180 9.87 37.01 12.66
C ASN A 180 8.57 36.36 13.12
N ILE A 181 8.44 36.13 14.43
CA ILE A 181 7.16 35.96 15.09
C ILE A 181 6.96 37.15 16.03
N TYR A 182 5.83 37.82 15.89
CA TYR A 182 5.41 38.91 16.73
C TYR A 182 4.28 38.46 17.66
N GLU A 183 4.29 38.98 18.85
CA GLU A 183 3.20 38.92 19.84
C GLU A 183 2.49 40.25 19.88
N PHE A 184 1.18 40.24 19.69
CA PHE A 184 0.32 41.39 20.05
C PHE A 184 -0.39 41.05 21.35
N SER A 185 -0.03 41.79 22.41
CA SER A 185 -0.63 41.65 23.75
C SER A 185 -1.92 42.42 23.83
N LEU A 186 -3.01 41.81 24.34
CA LEU A 186 -4.27 42.50 24.61
C LEU A 186 -4.18 43.43 25.82
N ASP A 187 -3.30 43.11 26.79
CA ASP A 187 -3.13 43.94 28.01
C ASP A 187 -2.46 45.29 27.72
N SER A 188 -1.40 45.26 26.89
CA SER A 188 -0.62 46.47 26.58
C SER A 188 -0.96 47.12 25.25
N LEU A 189 -1.74 46.42 24.42
CA LEU A 189 -2.08 46.79 23.05
C LEU A 189 -0.82 47.13 22.23
N SER A 190 0.25 46.37 22.41
CA SER A 190 1.55 46.57 21.78
C SER A 190 2.02 45.34 21.01
N LEU A 191 2.76 45.59 19.95
CA LEU A 191 3.39 44.56 19.11
C LEU A 191 4.85 44.42 19.55
N ARG A 192 5.27 43.18 19.83
CA ARG A 192 6.63 42.83 20.24
C ARG A 192 7.18 41.68 19.40
N ASN A 193 8.40 41.85 18.90
CA ASN A 193 9.12 40.73 18.26
C ASN A 193 9.58 39.73 19.33
N ILE A 194 9.16 38.49 19.24
CA ILE A 194 9.41 37.43 20.24
C ILE A 194 10.31 36.33 19.73
N TYR A 195 10.46 36.21 18.42
CA TYR A 195 11.35 35.19 17.79
C TYR A 195 11.83 35.68 16.43
N LYS A 196 13.13 35.52 16.17
CA LYS A 196 13.74 35.73 14.85
C LYS A 196 14.21 34.42 14.26
N GLY A 197 13.79 34.14 13.03
CA GLY A 197 14.12 32.93 12.28
C GLY A 197 14.43 33.23 10.82
N LYS A 198 14.48 32.19 9.99
CA LYS A 198 14.69 32.31 8.56
C LYS A 198 13.77 31.35 7.80
N GLY A 199 13.09 31.87 6.78
CA GLY A 199 12.22 31.06 5.92
C GLY A 199 11.03 30.44 6.65
N LEU A 200 10.47 31.16 7.64
CA LEU A 200 9.29 30.75 8.38
C LEU A 200 8.09 30.77 7.44
N THR A 201 7.19 29.79 7.57
CA THR A 201 6.05 29.61 6.65
C THR A 201 4.70 29.53 7.36
N CYS A 202 4.63 28.85 8.48
CA CYS A 202 3.42 28.63 9.26
C CYS A 202 3.77 28.29 10.71
N PHE A 203 2.81 28.30 11.59
CA PHE A 203 2.97 27.80 12.96
C PHE A 203 1.67 27.17 13.49
N GLU A 204 1.80 26.32 14.51
CA GLU A 204 0.68 25.70 15.21
C GLU A 204 1.05 25.41 16.67
N TYR A 205 0.07 25.50 17.57
CA TYR A 205 0.21 25.03 18.94
C TYR A 205 -0.06 23.53 19.04
N HIS A 206 0.90 22.79 19.57
CA HIS A 206 0.73 21.36 19.83
C HIS A 206 1.53 20.94 21.07
N GLN A 207 0.89 20.23 22.01
CA GLN A 207 1.52 19.72 23.25
C GLN A 207 2.29 20.81 24.02
N GLU A 208 1.64 21.95 24.24
CA GLU A 208 2.19 23.11 24.98
C GLU A 208 3.44 23.77 24.36
N LYS A 209 3.76 23.44 23.14
CA LYS A 209 4.85 24.00 22.35
C LYS A 209 4.32 24.68 21.09
N ILE A 210 5.14 25.58 20.57
CA ILE A 210 4.88 26.19 19.27
C ILE A 210 5.71 25.45 18.22
N TRP A 211 5.03 24.87 17.25
CA TRP A 211 5.65 24.21 16.11
C TRP A 211 5.65 25.18 14.94
N VAL A 212 6.83 25.47 14.41
CA VAL A 212 7.03 26.45 13.34
C VAL A 212 7.54 25.75 12.10
N GLY A 213 6.74 25.76 11.04
CA GLY A 213 7.13 25.28 9.72
C GLY A 213 8.08 26.27 9.05
N THR A 214 9.04 25.70 8.32
CA THR A 214 10.03 26.48 7.57
C THR A 214 10.23 25.91 6.17
N ASN A 215 11.02 26.58 5.34
CA ASN A 215 11.45 26.06 4.05
C ASN A 215 12.43 24.87 4.17
N ASN A 216 12.88 24.51 5.39
CA ASN A 216 13.82 23.41 5.61
C ASN A 216 13.56 22.67 6.94
N GLY A 217 12.33 22.28 7.16
CA GLY A 217 11.90 21.50 8.32
C GLY A 217 11.02 22.24 9.31
N ILE A 218 10.94 21.73 10.51
CA ILE A 218 10.05 22.22 11.56
C ILE A 218 10.91 22.53 12.79
N TYR A 219 10.67 23.71 13.39
CA TYR A 219 11.24 24.09 14.67
C TYR A 219 10.20 23.92 15.76
N GLN A 220 10.61 23.37 16.88
CA GLN A 220 9.78 23.27 18.08
C GLN A 220 10.29 24.28 19.09
N LEU A 221 9.43 25.23 19.49
CA LEU A 221 9.76 26.30 20.43
C LEU A 221 9.02 26.10 21.75
N GLU A 222 9.67 26.47 22.84
CA GLU A 222 8.99 26.62 24.13
C GLU A 222 7.97 27.77 24.10
N SER A 223 6.75 27.51 24.58
CA SER A 223 5.71 28.53 24.52
C SER A 223 5.89 29.71 25.53
N LYS A 224 6.81 29.57 26.50
CA LYS A 224 7.08 30.60 27.53
C LYS A 224 8.10 31.63 27.07
N ASN A 225 9.20 31.20 26.47
CA ASN A 225 10.35 32.05 26.15
C ASN A 225 10.78 31.97 24.69
N PHE A 226 10.09 31.15 23.86
CA PHE A 226 10.33 30.96 22.43
C PHE A 226 11.73 30.40 22.09
N SER A 227 12.42 29.80 23.07
CA SER A 227 13.68 29.12 22.81
C SER A 227 13.45 27.85 21.95
N VAL A 228 14.37 27.60 21.04
CA VAL A 228 14.33 26.40 20.20
C VAL A 228 14.65 25.16 21.03
N VAL A 229 13.71 24.23 21.11
CA VAL A 229 13.88 22.94 21.80
C VAL A 229 14.39 21.86 20.86
N LYS A 230 13.86 21.85 19.64
CA LYS A 230 14.18 20.81 18.64
C LYS A 230 14.05 21.35 17.23
N ILE A 231 14.95 20.91 16.37
CA ILE A 231 14.87 21.09 14.91
C ILE A 231 14.63 19.72 14.31
N ILE A 232 13.60 19.59 13.47
CA ILE A 232 13.20 18.36 12.81
C ILE A 232 13.31 18.61 11.31
N ASN A 233 14.30 17.96 10.68
CA ASN A 233 14.58 18.09 9.25
C ASN A 233 14.69 16.72 8.53
N GLU A 234 14.45 15.62 9.27
CA GLU A 234 14.27 14.27 8.73
C GLU A 234 12.77 14.02 8.58
N LEU A 235 12.17 14.64 7.57
CA LEU A 235 10.74 14.62 7.29
C LEU A 235 10.48 14.03 5.90
N PRO A 236 9.26 13.55 5.61
CA PRO A 236 8.86 13.17 4.26
C PRO A 236 9.16 14.26 3.23
N HIS A 237 8.93 15.53 3.60
CA HIS A 237 9.43 16.68 2.84
C HIS A 237 9.62 17.89 3.76
N ASN A 238 10.69 18.67 3.54
CA ASN A 238 11.10 19.74 4.47
C ASN A 238 10.53 21.12 4.14
N GLU A 239 10.02 21.36 2.93
CA GLU A 239 9.37 22.65 2.61
C GLU A 239 7.93 22.64 3.13
N ILE A 240 7.75 23.07 4.38
CA ILE A 240 6.48 23.05 5.08
C ILE A 240 5.63 24.23 4.64
N THR A 241 4.37 24.00 4.36
CA THR A 241 3.40 25.02 3.93
C THR A 241 2.28 25.24 4.93
N SER A 242 1.96 24.22 5.74
CA SER A 242 0.87 24.27 6.72
C SER A 242 1.18 23.35 7.88
N LEU A 243 0.79 23.76 9.09
CA LEU A 243 0.76 22.92 10.29
C LEU A 243 -0.62 23.04 10.91
N LYS A 244 -1.20 21.91 11.36
CA LYS A 244 -2.50 21.91 12.04
C LYS A 244 -2.61 20.78 13.03
N GLN A 245 -3.05 21.09 14.24
CA GLN A 245 -3.48 20.07 15.20
C GLN A 245 -4.93 19.68 14.93
N ILE A 246 -5.16 18.39 14.65
CA ILE A 246 -6.49 17.82 14.39
C ILE A 246 -6.63 16.55 15.22
N ASN A 247 -7.68 16.46 16.05
CA ASN A 247 -7.97 15.30 16.90
C ASN A 247 -6.75 14.84 17.73
N GLY A 248 -6.00 15.79 18.30
CA GLY A 248 -4.81 15.51 19.11
C GLY A 248 -3.56 15.09 18.34
N LYS A 249 -3.62 15.00 17.01
CA LYS A 249 -2.49 14.68 16.12
C LYS A 249 -2.01 15.92 15.39
N LEU A 250 -0.69 16.04 15.21
CA LEU A 250 -0.11 17.10 14.39
C LEU A 250 -0.03 16.63 12.93
N TRP A 251 -0.57 17.46 12.06
CA TRP A 251 -0.50 17.31 10.60
C TRP A 251 0.39 18.40 10.01
N ALA A 252 1.15 18.05 9.00
CA ALA A 252 1.98 18.97 8.24
C ALA A 252 1.68 18.86 6.76
N GLY A 253 1.45 19.98 6.11
CA GLY A 253 1.42 20.14 4.67
C GLY A 253 2.77 20.59 4.15
N SER A 254 3.13 20.15 2.97
CA SER A 254 4.38 20.52 2.32
C SER A 254 4.19 20.78 0.82
N THR A 255 5.26 21.11 0.14
CA THR A 255 5.22 21.26 -1.33
C THR A 255 5.21 19.91 -2.06
N ARG A 256 5.32 18.77 -1.31
CA ARG A 256 5.25 17.40 -1.82
C ARG A 256 4.43 16.49 -0.91
N GLY A 257 3.15 16.78 -0.74
CA GLY A 257 2.21 16.00 0.06
C GLY A 257 2.04 16.49 1.49
N ALA A 258 1.23 15.76 2.23
CA ALA A 258 0.97 15.98 3.65
C ALA A 258 1.41 14.76 4.47
N PHE A 259 1.68 14.96 5.74
CA PHE A 259 2.02 13.87 6.64
C PHE A 259 1.51 14.11 8.05
N LYS A 260 1.24 13.02 8.74
CA LYS A 260 0.79 13.00 10.13
C LYS A 260 1.89 12.42 11.01
N PHE A 261 2.19 13.09 12.11
CA PHE A 261 3.14 12.61 13.11
C PHE A 261 2.57 11.42 13.88
N ARG A 262 3.35 10.36 14.01
CA ARG A 262 3.04 9.17 14.80
C ARG A 262 3.74 9.20 16.14
N SER A 263 3.21 8.44 17.10
CA SER A 263 3.80 8.33 18.46
C SER A 263 5.16 7.60 18.48
N ASP A 264 5.46 6.79 17.49
CA ASP A 264 6.73 6.07 17.33
C ASP A 264 7.83 6.91 16.64
N GLY A 265 7.55 8.20 16.38
CA GLY A 265 8.48 9.11 15.71
C GLY A 265 8.52 8.99 14.19
N LYS A 266 7.75 8.09 13.60
CA LYS A 266 7.56 7.95 12.14
C LYS A 266 6.38 8.80 11.66
N PHE A 267 6.10 8.71 10.37
CA PHE A 267 5.05 9.49 9.71
C PHE A 267 4.09 8.57 8.96
N ASP A 268 2.82 8.99 8.84
CA ASP A 268 1.94 8.50 7.78
C ASP A 268 1.97 9.56 6.68
N TYR A 269 2.33 9.18 5.46
CA TYR A 269 2.59 10.10 4.35
C TYR A 269 1.53 9.99 3.25
N TYR A 270 0.88 11.11 2.96
CA TYR A 270 -0.20 11.25 1.99
C TYR A 270 0.29 12.06 0.80
N ALA A 271 0.66 11.37 -0.27
CA ALA A 271 1.15 11.99 -1.51
C ALA A 271 0.65 11.22 -2.73
N SER A 272 0.87 11.76 -3.92
CA SER A 272 0.39 11.25 -5.20
C SER A 272 -1.14 11.33 -5.38
N LYS A 273 -1.59 11.01 -6.59
CA LYS A 273 -3.03 10.98 -6.90
C LYS A 273 -3.82 9.89 -6.16
N ARG A 274 -3.15 8.97 -5.48
CA ARG A 274 -3.82 8.06 -4.54
C ARG A 274 -4.50 8.85 -3.42
N TRP A 275 -3.82 9.87 -2.91
CA TRP A 275 -4.28 10.66 -1.77
C TRP A 275 -4.74 12.07 -2.14
N LEU A 276 -4.00 12.77 -3.00
CA LEU A 276 -4.16 14.19 -3.30
C LEU A 276 -4.31 14.44 -4.80
N LEU A 277 -5.12 15.40 -5.17
CA LEU A 277 -5.22 15.89 -6.57
C LEU A 277 -3.92 16.54 -7.05
N ASP A 278 -3.18 17.13 -6.13
CA ASP A 278 -1.87 17.76 -6.35
C ASP A 278 -1.07 17.70 -5.04
N ASP A 279 0.23 17.44 -5.11
CA ASP A 279 1.04 17.26 -3.92
C ASP A 279 1.41 18.59 -3.24
N ARG A 280 1.24 19.74 -3.90
CA ARG A 280 1.48 21.03 -3.27
C ARG A 280 0.31 21.44 -2.38
N VAL A 281 0.48 21.26 -1.09
CA VAL A 281 -0.52 21.62 -0.06
C VAL A 281 -0.57 23.13 0.10
N ILE A 282 -1.78 23.69 0.16
CA ILE A 282 -2.04 25.10 0.51
C ILE A 282 -2.28 25.21 2.00
N THR A 283 -3.29 24.47 2.50
CA THR A 283 -3.63 24.44 3.94
C THR A 283 -4.22 23.09 4.32
N ILE A 284 -4.17 22.78 5.61
CA ILE A 284 -4.80 21.61 6.24
C ILE A 284 -5.75 22.10 7.30
N ASN A 285 -7.00 21.61 7.30
CA ASN A 285 -8.02 21.99 8.26
C ASN A 285 -8.88 20.77 8.67
N PRO A 286 -9.54 20.84 9.85
CA PRO A 286 -10.52 19.81 10.23
C PRO A 286 -11.65 19.72 9.22
N GLY A 287 -12.02 18.48 8.85
CA GLY A 287 -13.21 18.18 8.07
C GLY A 287 -14.34 17.59 8.92
N PRO A 288 -15.51 17.33 8.32
CA PRO A 288 -16.61 16.65 9.01
C PRO A 288 -16.24 15.20 9.35
N ASP A 289 -16.91 14.64 10.37
CA ASP A 289 -16.76 13.23 10.77
C ASP A 289 -15.30 12.83 11.07
N ASP A 290 -14.61 13.66 11.85
CA ASP A 290 -13.19 13.48 12.21
C ASP A 290 -12.20 13.43 11.05
N SER A 291 -12.66 13.73 9.83
CA SER A 291 -11.80 13.75 8.63
C SER A 291 -10.85 14.95 8.62
N VAL A 292 -9.89 14.91 7.72
CA VAL A 292 -8.92 15.98 7.51
C VAL A 292 -9.03 16.49 6.09
N PHE A 293 -9.23 17.79 5.95
CA PHE A 293 -9.17 18.48 4.67
C PHE A 293 -7.75 18.93 4.33
N ILE A 294 -7.33 18.60 3.12
CA ILE A 294 -6.06 19.03 2.53
C ILE A 294 -6.39 19.79 1.25
N LEU A 295 -6.25 21.11 1.30
CA LEU A 295 -6.47 21.98 0.15
C LEU A 295 -5.20 22.04 -0.70
N THR A 296 -5.35 21.85 -1.99
CA THR A 296 -4.26 21.88 -2.98
C THR A 296 -4.61 22.82 -4.13
N LYS A 297 -3.66 23.09 -5.02
CA LYS A 297 -3.93 23.92 -6.19
C LYS A 297 -5.01 23.35 -7.12
N LYS A 298 -5.22 22.04 -7.14
CA LYS A 298 -6.17 21.37 -8.04
C LYS A 298 -7.53 21.11 -7.42
N GLY A 299 -7.67 21.21 -6.10
CA GLY A 299 -8.92 20.95 -5.43
C GLY A 299 -8.77 20.66 -3.95
N LEU A 300 -9.87 20.23 -3.38
CA LEU A 300 -9.97 19.80 -1.98
C LEU A 300 -9.89 18.28 -1.88
N ASN A 301 -9.10 17.78 -0.93
CA ASN A 301 -8.97 16.36 -0.64
C ASN A 301 -9.42 16.13 0.80
N LYS A 302 -10.32 15.16 1.01
CA LYS A 302 -10.77 14.72 2.32
C LYS A 302 -10.10 13.40 2.64
N ILE A 303 -9.19 13.38 3.61
CA ILE A 303 -8.72 12.13 4.20
C ILE A 303 -9.75 11.71 5.24
N ALA A 304 -10.48 10.67 4.91
CA ALA A 304 -11.55 10.14 5.73
C ALA A 304 -11.13 8.80 6.36
N PHE A 305 -11.73 8.47 7.49
CA PHE A 305 -11.42 7.30 8.28
C PHE A 305 -12.65 6.45 8.49
N LYS A 306 -12.51 5.14 8.36
CA LYS A 306 -13.58 4.20 8.70
C LYS A 306 -13.05 3.04 9.53
N SER A 307 -13.87 2.58 10.47
CA SER A 307 -13.57 1.37 11.22
C SER A 307 -13.91 0.16 10.37
N MET A 308 -12.98 -0.79 10.24
CA MET A 308 -13.21 -2.06 9.56
C MET A 308 -12.27 -3.16 10.08
N THR A 309 -12.68 -4.42 9.92
CA THR A 309 -11.82 -5.59 10.14
C THR A 309 -11.10 -5.97 8.84
N LEU A 310 -10.07 -6.84 8.93
CA LEU A 310 -9.43 -7.41 7.73
C LEU A 310 -10.41 -8.25 6.91
N GLU A 311 -11.38 -8.91 7.54
CA GLU A 311 -12.46 -9.67 6.89
C GLU A 311 -13.37 -8.75 6.07
N GLN A 312 -13.78 -7.61 6.63
CA GLN A 312 -14.56 -6.62 5.90
C GLN A 312 -13.78 -6.02 4.73
N LYS A 313 -12.47 -5.84 4.91
CA LYS A 313 -11.57 -5.40 3.84
C LYS A 313 -11.42 -6.46 2.75
N ALA A 314 -11.32 -7.74 3.12
CA ALA A 314 -11.33 -8.83 2.16
C ALA A 314 -12.64 -8.91 1.37
N SER A 315 -13.79 -8.72 2.04
CA SER A 315 -15.10 -8.67 1.38
C SER A 315 -15.21 -7.51 0.37
N TYR A 316 -14.66 -6.34 0.72
CA TYR A 316 -14.57 -5.19 -0.19
C TYR A 316 -13.74 -5.54 -1.45
N PHE A 317 -12.57 -6.14 -1.28
CA PHE A 317 -11.70 -6.54 -2.39
C PHE A 317 -12.27 -7.70 -3.21
N GLN A 318 -12.98 -8.63 -2.56
CA GLN A 318 -13.71 -9.71 -3.25
C GLN A 318 -14.73 -9.16 -4.24
N GLY A 319 -15.49 -8.13 -3.83
CA GLY A 319 -16.42 -7.45 -4.72
C GLY A 319 -15.75 -6.80 -5.93
N ILE A 320 -14.56 -6.23 -5.75
CA ILE A 320 -13.76 -5.66 -6.85
C ILE A 320 -13.26 -6.76 -7.78
N GLN A 321 -12.67 -7.83 -7.23
CA GLN A 321 -12.14 -8.96 -7.99
C GLN A 321 -13.18 -9.51 -8.96
N ARG A 322 -14.35 -9.82 -8.44
CA ARG A 322 -15.43 -10.41 -9.25
C ARG A 322 -16.00 -9.48 -10.31
N LYS A 323 -16.08 -8.17 -10.03
CA LYS A 323 -16.67 -7.18 -10.94
C LYS A 323 -15.72 -6.71 -12.03
N ARG A 324 -14.40 -6.69 -11.79
CA ARG A 324 -13.45 -5.98 -12.65
C ARG A 324 -12.24 -6.79 -13.11
N HIS A 325 -11.98 -7.99 -12.53
CA HIS A 325 -10.74 -8.71 -12.78
C HIS A 325 -10.93 -10.16 -13.21
N ILE A 326 -12.09 -10.52 -13.74
CA ILE A 326 -12.34 -11.89 -14.23
C ILE A 326 -12.66 -11.87 -15.72
N ARG A 327 -11.94 -12.65 -16.51
CA ARG A 327 -12.09 -12.84 -17.94
C ARG A 327 -12.13 -14.35 -18.25
N TYR A 328 -13.25 -14.86 -18.70
CA TYR A 328 -13.46 -16.31 -18.95
C TYR A 328 -13.12 -17.22 -17.75
N GLY A 329 -13.28 -16.73 -16.52
CA GLY A 329 -12.84 -17.44 -15.31
C GLY A 329 -11.38 -17.21 -14.93
N LEU A 330 -10.54 -16.73 -15.84
CA LEU A 330 -9.17 -16.31 -15.52
C LEU A 330 -9.17 -15.02 -14.70
N GLU A 331 -8.25 -14.91 -13.76
CA GLU A 331 -7.84 -13.61 -13.25
C GLU A 331 -7.25 -12.78 -14.39
N SER A 332 -7.57 -11.52 -14.44
CA SER A 332 -7.18 -10.67 -15.56
C SER A 332 -6.64 -9.32 -15.09
N SER A 333 -5.52 -8.94 -15.64
CA SER A 333 -5.02 -7.57 -15.50
C SER A 333 -5.97 -6.57 -16.17
N VAL A 334 -5.95 -5.35 -15.65
CA VAL A 334 -6.84 -4.26 -16.06
C VAL A 334 -6.04 -3.06 -16.53
N LYS A 335 -6.38 -2.53 -17.71
CA LYS A 335 -5.97 -1.21 -18.17
C LYS A 335 -7.14 -0.24 -18.16
N LEU A 336 -6.84 1.04 -18.01
CA LEU A 336 -7.81 2.13 -18.11
C LEU A 336 -7.47 2.97 -19.36
N ARG A 337 -8.47 3.24 -20.20
CA ARG A 337 -8.28 4.11 -21.38
C ARG A 337 -8.07 5.57 -20.98
N LYS A 338 -8.64 5.95 -19.83
CA LYS A 338 -8.47 7.27 -19.24
C LYS A 338 -7.95 7.12 -17.81
N ALA A 339 -6.87 7.82 -17.50
CA ALA A 339 -6.20 7.73 -16.21
C ALA A 339 -7.16 7.96 -15.03
N GLY A 340 -7.26 6.98 -14.14
CA GLY A 340 -8.08 7.03 -12.94
C GLY A 340 -9.58 6.85 -13.15
N ASP A 341 -10.04 6.67 -14.39
CA ASP A 341 -11.46 6.51 -14.71
C ASP A 341 -11.81 5.02 -14.89
N LEU A 342 -12.31 4.40 -13.82
CA LEU A 342 -12.70 3.00 -13.80
C LEU A 342 -13.83 2.65 -14.78
N SER A 343 -14.61 3.63 -15.28
CA SER A 343 -15.62 3.39 -16.30
C SER A 343 -15.03 3.05 -17.67
N THR A 344 -13.71 3.30 -17.85
CA THR A 344 -12.96 3.03 -19.08
C THR A 344 -12.10 1.78 -19.01
N LEU A 345 -12.45 0.86 -18.09
CA LEU A 345 -11.74 -0.38 -17.82
C LEU A 345 -11.73 -1.34 -19.01
N GLU A 346 -10.59 -1.92 -19.26
CA GLU A 346 -10.36 -3.01 -20.22
C GLU A 346 -9.69 -4.20 -19.54
N LEU A 347 -10.30 -5.38 -19.63
CA LEU A 347 -9.65 -6.65 -19.29
C LEU A 347 -8.65 -7.02 -20.39
N ILE A 348 -7.45 -7.44 -20.00
CA ILE A 348 -6.39 -7.74 -20.94
C ILE A 348 -5.72 -9.07 -20.64
N ASP A 349 -5.31 -9.77 -21.71
CA ASP A 349 -4.41 -10.91 -21.62
C ASP A 349 -3.00 -10.47 -21.17
N THR A 350 -2.33 -11.33 -20.40
CA THR A 350 -0.98 -11.08 -19.89
C THR A 350 0.00 -12.19 -20.21
N ASP A 351 1.19 -12.08 -19.69
CA ASP A 351 2.24 -13.09 -19.85
C ASP A 351 2.10 -14.29 -18.90
N ASN A 352 1.31 -14.17 -17.83
CA ASN A 352 1.20 -15.21 -16.81
C ASN A 352 -0.24 -15.31 -16.28
N ASP A 353 -1.23 -15.37 -17.17
CA ASP A 353 -2.64 -15.46 -16.75
C ASP A 353 -2.90 -16.71 -15.90
N GLY A 354 -2.18 -17.81 -16.16
CA GLY A 354 -2.28 -19.02 -15.35
C GLY A 354 -1.70 -18.86 -13.96
N LEU A 355 -0.54 -18.23 -13.81
CA LEU A 355 0.04 -17.95 -12.49
C LEU A 355 -0.89 -17.08 -11.65
N TRP A 356 -1.36 -15.96 -12.21
CA TRP A 356 -2.24 -15.04 -11.49
C TRP A 356 -3.58 -15.68 -11.15
N THR A 357 -4.16 -16.46 -12.07
CA THR A 357 -5.38 -17.23 -11.83
C THR A 357 -5.17 -18.28 -10.74
N SER A 358 -4.01 -18.94 -10.70
CA SER A 358 -3.70 -19.92 -9.64
C SER A 358 -3.72 -19.29 -8.24
N MET A 359 -3.20 -18.08 -8.10
CA MET A 359 -3.21 -17.34 -6.84
C MET A 359 -4.63 -16.91 -6.45
N TYR A 360 -5.42 -16.44 -7.42
CA TYR A 360 -6.83 -16.11 -7.19
C TYR A 360 -7.62 -17.36 -6.81
N LEU A 361 -7.47 -18.48 -7.55
CA LEU A 361 -8.11 -19.75 -7.25
C LEU A 361 -7.72 -20.26 -5.86
N ALA A 362 -6.44 -20.16 -5.47
CA ALA A 362 -6.00 -20.53 -4.14
C ALA A 362 -6.67 -19.69 -3.05
N SER A 363 -6.87 -18.38 -3.29
CA SER A 363 -7.59 -17.52 -2.34
C SER A 363 -9.05 -17.96 -2.16
N GLU A 364 -9.74 -18.38 -3.23
CA GLU A 364 -11.11 -18.89 -3.17
C GLU A 364 -11.18 -20.26 -2.50
N LEU A 365 -10.20 -21.14 -2.73
CA LEU A 365 -10.11 -22.42 -2.06
C LEU A 365 -9.91 -22.27 -0.55
N PHE A 366 -9.01 -21.39 -0.11
CA PHE A 366 -8.83 -21.09 1.30
C PHE A 366 -10.08 -20.44 1.89
N ARG A 367 -10.73 -19.51 1.17
CA ARG A 367 -11.98 -18.90 1.59
C ARG A 367 -13.07 -19.96 1.78
N TYR A 368 -13.22 -20.88 0.83
CA TYR A 368 -14.16 -21.99 0.93
C TYR A 368 -13.84 -22.89 2.13
N ALA A 369 -12.59 -23.29 2.30
CA ALA A 369 -12.18 -24.16 3.40
C ALA A 369 -12.42 -23.53 4.79
N VAL A 370 -12.30 -22.19 4.90
CA VAL A 370 -12.51 -21.45 6.15
C VAL A 370 -13.99 -21.16 6.43
N THR A 371 -14.76 -20.84 5.40
CA THR A 371 -16.12 -20.31 5.55
C THR A 371 -17.22 -21.29 5.17
N GLY A 372 -16.92 -22.31 4.37
CA GLY A 372 -17.93 -23.18 3.75
C GLY A 372 -18.82 -22.47 2.71
N SER A 373 -18.48 -21.27 2.27
CA SER A 373 -19.30 -20.45 1.38
C SER A 373 -19.46 -21.10 -0.01
N ASP A 374 -20.72 -21.28 -0.45
CA ASP A 374 -21.02 -21.76 -1.80
C ASP A 374 -20.51 -20.81 -2.89
N ASP A 375 -20.55 -19.50 -2.64
CA ASP A 375 -20.00 -18.49 -3.54
C ASP A 375 -18.48 -18.69 -3.74
N ALA A 376 -17.72 -18.97 -2.68
CA ALA A 376 -16.30 -19.28 -2.78
C ALA A 376 -16.06 -20.56 -3.59
N LYS A 377 -16.87 -21.59 -3.37
CA LYS A 377 -16.80 -22.85 -4.11
C LYS A 377 -17.07 -22.66 -5.60
N LEU A 378 -18.13 -21.91 -5.93
CA LEU A 378 -18.48 -21.62 -7.34
C LEU A 378 -17.37 -20.83 -8.05
N ASN A 379 -16.83 -19.81 -7.39
CA ASN A 379 -15.70 -19.04 -7.93
C ASN A 379 -14.45 -19.90 -8.13
N ALA A 380 -14.16 -20.81 -7.19
CA ALA A 380 -13.07 -21.76 -7.32
C ALA A 380 -13.25 -22.71 -8.50
N PHE A 381 -14.48 -23.19 -8.72
CA PHE A 381 -14.77 -24.09 -9.85
C PHE A 381 -14.64 -23.36 -11.20
N GLU A 382 -15.18 -22.13 -11.31
CA GLU A 382 -15.02 -21.32 -12.51
C GLU A 382 -13.54 -21.05 -12.84
N ALA A 383 -12.74 -20.67 -11.85
CA ALA A 383 -11.30 -20.43 -12.05
C ALA A 383 -10.55 -21.73 -12.37
N PHE A 384 -10.93 -22.87 -11.76
CA PHE A 384 -10.36 -24.17 -12.08
C PHE A 384 -10.63 -24.58 -13.53
N GLU A 385 -11.86 -24.41 -14.03
CA GLU A 385 -12.20 -24.70 -15.44
C GLU A 385 -11.39 -23.84 -16.41
N ALA A 386 -11.14 -22.58 -16.07
CA ALA A 386 -10.28 -21.70 -16.86
C ALA A 386 -8.82 -22.18 -16.87
N MET A 387 -8.28 -22.61 -15.73
CA MET A 387 -6.94 -23.21 -15.61
C MET A 387 -6.84 -24.56 -16.37
N GLU A 388 -7.86 -25.41 -16.28
CA GLU A 388 -7.94 -26.65 -17.05
C GLU A 388 -7.97 -26.37 -18.55
N LYS A 389 -8.68 -25.35 -19.00
CA LYS A 389 -8.68 -24.91 -20.39
C LYS A 389 -7.29 -24.44 -20.82
N LEU A 390 -6.54 -23.70 -19.99
CA LEU A 390 -5.16 -23.32 -20.29
C LEU A 390 -4.27 -24.55 -20.58
N THR A 391 -4.44 -25.63 -19.79
CA THR A 391 -3.66 -26.86 -19.97
C THR A 391 -4.06 -27.65 -21.23
N ASN A 392 -5.32 -27.56 -21.66
CA ASN A 392 -5.86 -28.41 -22.73
C ASN A 392 -5.99 -27.69 -24.09
N ILE A 393 -5.95 -26.35 -24.12
CA ILE A 393 -6.23 -25.60 -25.35
C ILE A 393 -5.18 -25.74 -26.45
N SER A 394 -3.93 -26.02 -26.06
CA SER A 394 -2.80 -26.15 -26.98
C SER A 394 -2.84 -27.41 -27.84
N ASN A 395 -3.68 -28.39 -27.52
CA ASN A 395 -3.67 -29.77 -28.05
C ASN A 395 -2.35 -30.52 -27.80
N ILE A 396 -1.45 -29.97 -27.01
CA ILE A 396 -0.22 -30.62 -26.56
C ILE A 396 -0.49 -31.11 -25.14
N LYS A 397 -0.59 -32.40 -24.97
CA LYS A 397 -0.95 -33.02 -23.69
C LYS A 397 -0.01 -32.54 -22.57
N GLY A 398 -0.55 -31.95 -21.52
CA GLY A 398 0.21 -31.48 -20.36
C GLY A 398 1.03 -30.20 -20.56
N PHE A 399 0.86 -29.50 -21.68
CA PHE A 399 1.51 -28.21 -21.95
C PHE A 399 0.54 -27.08 -21.67
N PRO A 400 0.71 -26.29 -20.56
CA PRO A 400 -0.17 -25.18 -20.29
C PRO A 400 0.12 -24.01 -21.25
N ALA A 401 -0.92 -23.45 -21.86
CA ALA A 401 -0.81 -22.18 -22.58
C ALA A 401 -0.54 -21.04 -21.61
N ARG A 402 0.11 -19.99 -22.09
CA ARG A 402 0.38 -18.80 -21.27
C ARG A 402 -0.88 -17.96 -20.99
N THR A 403 -1.75 -17.88 -21.98
CA THR A 403 -3.09 -17.30 -21.95
C THR A 403 -3.86 -17.78 -23.16
N TYR A 404 -5.16 -17.50 -23.20
CA TYR A 404 -5.99 -17.68 -24.38
C TYR A 404 -6.96 -16.51 -24.58
N GLU A 405 -7.37 -16.31 -25.85
CA GLU A 405 -8.32 -15.24 -26.23
C GLU A 405 -9.19 -15.70 -27.42
N ILE A 406 -10.29 -15.03 -27.64
CA ILE A 406 -11.07 -15.20 -28.87
C ILE A 406 -10.23 -14.69 -30.05
N ASN A 407 -10.19 -15.47 -31.13
CA ASN A 407 -9.43 -15.12 -32.33
C ASN A 407 -9.84 -13.75 -32.87
N GLY A 408 -8.85 -12.86 -33.08
CA GLY A 408 -9.04 -11.48 -33.51
C GLY A 408 -9.18 -10.47 -32.36
N TYR A 409 -9.28 -10.92 -31.09
CA TYR A 409 -9.37 -10.05 -29.93
C TYR A 409 -8.12 -10.07 -29.04
N GLN A 410 -7.14 -10.93 -29.36
CA GLN A 410 -5.85 -10.93 -28.69
C GLN A 410 -5.15 -9.58 -28.86
N ARG A 411 -4.42 -9.14 -27.84
CA ARG A 411 -3.63 -7.91 -27.94
C ARG A 411 -2.47 -8.08 -28.90
N SER A 412 -2.53 -7.36 -30.02
CA SER A 412 -1.47 -7.31 -31.04
C SER A 412 -0.20 -6.59 -30.57
N ASN A 413 -0.27 -5.80 -29.48
CA ASN A 413 0.83 -4.93 -29.04
C ASN A 413 1.97 -5.63 -28.26
N TRP A 414 1.88 -6.91 -28.04
CA TRP A 414 3.03 -7.69 -27.61
C TRP A 414 3.76 -8.13 -28.88
N ASN A 415 4.65 -7.26 -29.33
CA ASN A 415 5.55 -7.40 -30.47
C ASN A 415 5.51 -8.75 -31.17
N GLU A 416 4.92 -8.81 -32.34
CA GLU A 416 5.01 -9.97 -33.26
C GLU A 416 6.45 -10.43 -33.46
N ASN A 417 7.43 -9.58 -33.20
CA ASN A 417 8.87 -9.82 -33.25
C ASN A 417 9.53 -10.13 -31.89
N SER A 418 8.77 -10.10 -30.77
CA SER A 418 9.39 -10.48 -29.50
C SER A 418 9.48 -12.00 -29.38
N SER A 419 10.60 -12.48 -28.89
CA SER A 419 10.82 -13.88 -28.47
C SER A 419 9.82 -14.37 -27.40
N LEU A 420 8.81 -13.58 -27.05
CA LEU A 420 7.90 -13.74 -25.91
C LEU A 420 6.49 -14.20 -26.27
N GLY A 421 6.16 -14.47 -27.54
CA GLY A 421 4.88 -15.12 -27.77
C GLY A 421 4.34 -15.07 -29.17
N VAL A 422 4.27 -16.22 -29.77
CA VAL A 422 3.52 -16.48 -30.99
C VAL A 422 2.14 -17.02 -30.60
N TRP A 423 1.09 -16.41 -31.14
CA TRP A 423 -0.26 -16.93 -30.99
C TRP A 423 -0.51 -18.07 -31.99
N GLN A 424 -1.16 -19.14 -31.55
CA GLN A 424 -1.57 -20.29 -32.34
C GLN A 424 -3.06 -20.52 -32.25
N ASN A 425 -3.68 -20.98 -33.33
CA ASN A 425 -5.07 -21.42 -33.31
C ASN A 425 -5.23 -22.64 -32.40
N ALA A 426 -6.28 -22.68 -31.60
CA ALA A 426 -6.73 -23.87 -30.93
C ALA A 426 -7.43 -24.81 -31.93
N LYS A 427 -7.77 -26.05 -31.54
CA LYS A 427 -8.59 -26.96 -32.34
C LYS A 427 -9.96 -26.38 -32.65
N ASP A 428 -10.56 -25.67 -31.72
CA ASP A 428 -11.70 -24.80 -31.98
C ASP A 428 -11.15 -23.44 -32.41
N GLU A 429 -11.19 -23.15 -33.70
CA GLU A 429 -10.63 -21.95 -34.34
C GLU A 429 -11.22 -20.63 -33.83
N LYS A 430 -12.28 -20.70 -33.04
CA LYS A 430 -12.79 -19.53 -32.26
C LYS A 430 -11.75 -18.99 -31.28
N TRP A 431 -10.81 -19.84 -30.83
CA TRP A 431 -9.83 -19.52 -29.82
C TRP A 431 -8.42 -19.53 -30.36
N VAL A 432 -7.61 -18.63 -29.81
CA VAL A 432 -6.15 -18.62 -29.97
C VAL A 432 -5.50 -18.71 -28.60
N TRP A 433 -4.30 -19.27 -28.56
CA TRP A 433 -3.53 -19.41 -27.32
C TRP A 433 -2.08 -18.98 -27.54
N LYS A 434 -1.45 -18.50 -26.46
CA LYS A 434 -0.09 -17.98 -26.48
C LYS A 434 0.92 -19.06 -26.10
N THR A 435 1.95 -19.23 -26.93
CA THR A 435 2.82 -20.44 -26.93
C THR A 435 3.97 -20.40 -25.94
N THR A 436 4.33 -19.23 -25.42
CA THR A 436 5.52 -19.02 -24.58
C THR A 436 5.24 -19.25 -23.11
N THR A 437 4.87 -20.47 -22.75
CA THR A 437 4.73 -20.83 -21.33
C THR A 437 6.07 -20.86 -20.60
N SER A 438 6.05 -20.85 -19.27
CA SER A 438 7.21 -20.67 -18.43
C SER A 438 7.16 -21.53 -17.16
N SER A 439 8.25 -21.51 -16.39
CA SER A 439 8.31 -22.07 -15.03
C SER A 439 7.27 -21.45 -14.10
N ASP A 440 6.97 -20.15 -14.26
CA ASP A 440 5.93 -19.44 -13.49
C ASP A 440 4.56 -20.09 -13.67
N GLU A 441 4.18 -20.35 -14.93
CA GLU A 441 2.93 -21.04 -15.25
C GLU A 441 2.88 -22.42 -14.60
N SER A 442 3.93 -23.24 -14.81
CA SER A 442 3.99 -24.56 -14.21
C SER A 442 3.92 -24.53 -12.69
N CYS A 443 4.62 -23.59 -12.06
CA CYS A 443 4.58 -23.41 -10.61
C CYS A 443 3.14 -23.14 -10.13
N GLY A 444 2.46 -22.17 -10.75
CA GLY A 444 1.06 -21.86 -10.43
C GLY A 444 0.12 -23.04 -10.60
N HIS A 445 0.27 -23.79 -11.69
CA HIS A 445 -0.56 -24.95 -11.98
C HIS A 445 -0.35 -26.09 -10.96
N PHE A 446 0.88 -26.48 -10.67
CA PHE A 446 1.16 -27.52 -9.68
C PHE A 446 0.69 -27.10 -8.27
N PHE A 447 0.94 -25.85 -7.89
CA PHE A 447 0.50 -25.31 -6.59
C PHE A 447 -1.03 -25.43 -6.43
N VAL A 448 -1.78 -24.91 -7.40
CA VAL A 448 -3.22 -24.80 -7.22
C VAL A 448 -3.98 -26.09 -7.48
N TYR A 449 -3.51 -26.94 -8.41
CA TYR A 449 -4.13 -28.26 -8.63
C TYR A 449 -3.95 -29.17 -7.43
N ALA A 450 -2.78 -29.14 -6.77
CA ALA A 450 -2.55 -29.84 -5.52
C ALA A 450 -3.51 -29.36 -4.42
N LEU A 451 -3.57 -28.05 -4.22
CA LEU A 451 -4.46 -27.44 -3.23
C LEU A 451 -5.94 -27.75 -3.50
N PHE A 452 -6.35 -27.71 -4.78
CA PHE A 452 -7.70 -28.04 -5.20
C PHE A 452 -8.04 -29.53 -4.89
N ALA A 453 -7.12 -30.45 -5.20
CA ALA A 453 -7.29 -31.88 -4.93
C ALA A 453 -7.34 -32.20 -3.42
N GLU A 454 -6.72 -31.38 -2.56
CA GLU A 454 -6.80 -31.55 -1.10
C GLU A 454 -8.09 -31.02 -0.51
N ILE A 455 -8.51 -29.82 -0.95
CA ILE A 455 -9.68 -29.10 -0.35
C ILE A 455 -11.00 -29.61 -0.90
N ILE A 456 -11.09 -29.84 -2.21
CA ILE A 456 -12.34 -30.28 -2.87
C ILE A 456 -12.55 -31.77 -2.68
N LYS A 457 -13.69 -32.12 -2.07
CA LYS A 457 -14.03 -33.50 -1.72
C LYS A 457 -14.79 -34.25 -2.82
N ASP A 458 -15.35 -33.53 -3.77
CA ASP A 458 -16.01 -34.11 -4.92
C ASP A 458 -15.00 -34.90 -5.75
N LYS A 459 -15.30 -36.20 -5.97
CA LYS A 459 -14.37 -37.13 -6.61
C LYS A 459 -14.10 -36.80 -8.08
N GLU A 460 -15.11 -36.35 -8.80
CA GLU A 460 -14.96 -36.00 -10.22
C GLU A 460 -13.98 -34.83 -10.38
N TRP A 461 -14.24 -33.74 -9.69
CA TRP A 461 -13.41 -32.55 -9.70
C TRP A 461 -11.99 -32.81 -9.20
N LYS A 462 -11.87 -33.56 -8.11
CA LYS A 462 -10.56 -33.99 -7.60
C LYS A 462 -9.77 -34.80 -8.64
N ASN A 463 -10.39 -35.75 -9.33
CA ASN A 463 -9.74 -36.56 -10.34
C ASN A 463 -9.32 -35.72 -11.54
N ARG A 464 -10.09 -34.70 -11.94
CA ARG A 464 -9.68 -33.75 -12.99
C ARG A 464 -8.38 -33.05 -12.61
N ALA A 465 -8.26 -32.51 -11.37
CA ALA A 465 -7.06 -31.86 -10.89
C ALA A 465 -5.84 -32.82 -10.88
N ILE A 466 -6.02 -34.05 -10.37
CA ILE A 466 -4.96 -35.08 -10.34
C ILE A 466 -4.49 -35.42 -11.76
N LYS A 467 -5.43 -35.54 -12.70
CA LYS A 467 -5.09 -35.80 -14.10
C LYS A 467 -4.26 -34.69 -14.72
N LEU A 468 -4.57 -33.43 -14.42
CA LEU A 468 -3.79 -32.29 -14.92
C LEU A 468 -2.37 -32.27 -14.34
N ILE A 469 -2.20 -32.58 -13.04
CA ILE A 469 -0.87 -32.77 -12.42
C ILE A 469 -0.10 -33.86 -13.18
N GLN A 470 -0.73 -35.01 -13.42
CA GLN A 470 -0.12 -36.13 -14.07
C GLN A 470 0.28 -35.79 -15.51
N ASP A 471 -0.64 -35.24 -16.30
CA ASP A 471 -0.41 -34.92 -17.70
C ASP A 471 0.73 -33.92 -17.87
N GLN A 472 0.81 -32.90 -16.99
CA GLN A 472 1.88 -31.89 -17.03
C GLN A 472 3.23 -32.49 -16.60
N MET A 473 3.26 -33.34 -15.56
CA MET A 473 4.51 -33.99 -15.15
C MET A 473 5.02 -34.95 -16.21
N ASP A 474 4.12 -35.73 -16.85
CA ASP A 474 4.46 -36.63 -17.93
C ASP A 474 4.98 -35.86 -19.16
N HIS A 475 4.41 -34.70 -19.50
CA HIS A 475 4.94 -33.86 -20.57
C HIS A 475 6.41 -33.48 -20.29
N ILE A 476 6.72 -33.00 -19.06
CA ILE A 476 8.07 -32.60 -18.69
C ILE A 476 9.06 -33.77 -18.76
N ILE A 477 8.67 -34.94 -18.25
CA ILE A 477 9.52 -36.15 -18.27
C ILE A 477 9.77 -36.63 -19.72
N ASN A 478 8.71 -36.72 -20.52
CA ASN A 478 8.79 -37.25 -21.89
C ASN A 478 9.51 -36.30 -22.85
N ASN A 479 9.70 -35.03 -22.47
CA ASN A 479 10.44 -34.05 -23.26
C ASN A 479 11.77 -33.67 -22.61
N ASP A 480 12.44 -34.64 -21.98
CA ASP A 480 13.79 -34.46 -21.42
C ASP A 480 13.90 -33.27 -20.44
N TRP A 481 12.90 -33.14 -19.58
CA TRP A 481 12.81 -32.08 -18.53
C TRP A 481 12.62 -30.67 -19.07
N TYR A 482 12.03 -30.52 -20.27
CA TYR A 482 11.68 -29.24 -20.87
C TYR A 482 10.17 -29.11 -21.05
N LEU A 483 9.69 -27.89 -21.05
CA LEU A 483 8.40 -27.55 -21.65
C LEU A 483 8.61 -27.39 -23.16
N VAL A 484 8.05 -28.29 -23.94
CA VAL A 484 8.19 -28.29 -25.41
C VAL A 484 6.91 -27.80 -26.04
N THR A 485 7.03 -26.72 -26.81
CA THR A 485 5.89 -26.04 -27.44
C THR A 485 5.57 -26.60 -28.84
N TRP A 486 4.60 -25.98 -29.51
CA TRP A 486 4.01 -26.41 -30.78
C TRP A 486 5.01 -26.73 -31.93
N ASN A 487 6.17 -26.07 -31.90
CA ASN A 487 7.21 -26.26 -32.94
C ASN A 487 8.27 -27.31 -32.57
N GLY A 488 8.02 -28.11 -31.53
CA GLY A 488 8.95 -29.14 -31.07
C GLY A 488 10.19 -28.59 -30.34
N LYS A 489 10.23 -27.28 -30.01
CA LYS A 489 11.38 -26.69 -29.33
C LYS A 489 11.06 -26.40 -27.85
N PRO A 490 12.06 -26.47 -26.96
CA PRO A 490 11.92 -25.99 -25.59
C PRO A 490 11.55 -24.49 -25.52
N THR A 491 10.67 -24.15 -24.58
CA THR A 491 10.39 -22.74 -24.26
C THR A 491 11.63 -22.07 -23.66
N ARG A 492 11.63 -20.74 -23.62
CA ARG A 492 12.73 -19.95 -23.03
C ARG A 492 12.90 -20.23 -21.54
N TRP A 493 11.80 -20.37 -20.81
CA TRP A 493 11.71 -20.69 -19.39
C TRP A 493 11.02 -22.06 -19.21
N GLY A 494 11.11 -22.67 -18.06
CA GLY A 494 10.59 -24.03 -17.86
C GLY A 494 11.57 -25.12 -18.37
N ARG A 495 12.80 -25.02 -17.90
CA ARG A 495 13.92 -25.87 -18.24
C ARG A 495 14.50 -26.50 -16.99
N TRP A 496 14.24 -27.77 -16.80
CA TRP A 496 14.69 -28.52 -15.63
C TRP A 496 15.67 -29.65 -15.96
N ASN A 497 16.14 -29.71 -17.21
CA ASN A 497 17.12 -30.68 -17.67
C ASN A 497 18.46 -30.51 -16.94
N PRO A 498 19.15 -31.59 -16.53
CA PRO A 498 20.43 -31.53 -15.83
C PRO A 498 21.53 -30.70 -16.51
N ASP A 499 21.65 -30.83 -17.84
CA ASP A 499 22.63 -30.04 -18.61
C ASP A 499 22.37 -28.53 -18.54
N TYR A 500 21.09 -28.14 -18.46
CA TYR A 500 20.74 -26.73 -18.28
C TYR A 500 20.91 -26.29 -16.81
N VAL A 501 20.29 -27.01 -15.86
CA VAL A 501 20.27 -26.63 -14.43
C VAL A 501 21.67 -26.58 -13.84
N ASN A 502 22.55 -27.50 -14.23
CA ASN A 502 23.93 -27.57 -13.75
C ASN A 502 24.93 -26.84 -14.64
N SER A 503 24.49 -26.17 -15.70
CA SER A 503 25.38 -25.37 -16.56
C SER A 503 26.05 -24.24 -15.78
N PHE A 504 27.29 -23.96 -16.17
CA PHE A 504 28.08 -22.89 -15.55
C PHE A 504 28.68 -22.02 -16.67
N PRO A 505 28.60 -20.68 -16.53
CA PRO A 505 27.98 -19.91 -15.44
C PRO A 505 26.46 -19.66 -15.64
N ILE A 506 25.87 -20.07 -16.76
CA ILE A 506 24.58 -19.64 -17.31
C ILE A 506 23.42 -19.83 -16.32
N ALA A 507 23.32 -20.99 -15.68
CA ALA A 507 22.17 -21.32 -14.83
C ALA A 507 22.46 -21.25 -13.32
N VAL A 508 23.57 -20.65 -12.93
CA VAL A 508 23.96 -20.59 -11.49
C VAL A 508 22.91 -19.88 -10.64
N GLY A 509 22.32 -18.81 -11.13
CA GLY A 509 21.27 -18.05 -10.44
C GLY A 509 19.99 -18.89 -10.23
N ASP A 510 19.57 -19.62 -11.24
CA ASP A 510 18.29 -20.34 -11.26
C ASP A 510 18.40 -21.78 -10.72
N ARG A 511 19.62 -22.28 -10.51
CA ARG A 511 19.89 -23.67 -10.17
C ARG A 511 19.12 -24.16 -8.95
N ARG A 512 19.10 -23.36 -7.88
CA ARG A 512 18.37 -23.68 -6.67
C ARG A 512 16.87 -23.73 -6.90
N LEU A 513 16.32 -22.71 -7.54
CA LEU A 513 14.89 -22.61 -7.84
C LEU A 513 14.44 -23.77 -8.71
N ASN A 514 15.07 -23.97 -9.87
CA ASN A 514 14.70 -25.03 -10.81
C ASN A 514 14.79 -26.43 -10.20
N SER A 515 15.80 -26.68 -9.36
CA SER A 515 15.90 -27.96 -8.65
C SER A 515 14.78 -28.13 -7.60
N THR A 516 14.41 -27.07 -6.89
CA THR A 516 13.29 -27.10 -5.93
C THR A 516 11.95 -27.32 -6.63
N LEU A 517 11.69 -26.60 -7.74
CA LEU A 517 10.46 -26.72 -8.52
C LEU A 517 10.26 -28.15 -9.02
N ILE A 518 11.23 -28.72 -9.73
CA ILE A 518 11.05 -30.03 -10.34
C ILE A 518 10.94 -31.16 -9.30
N LEU A 519 11.67 -31.09 -8.20
CA LEU A 519 11.52 -32.05 -7.11
C LEU A 519 10.12 -31.95 -6.48
N ALA A 520 9.62 -30.75 -6.25
CA ALA A 520 8.27 -30.55 -5.73
C ALA A 520 7.19 -31.05 -6.71
N PHE A 521 7.36 -30.83 -8.01
CA PHE A 521 6.42 -31.32 -9.04
C PHE A 521 6.37 -32.84 -9.06
N LEU A 522 7.52 -33.51 -9.01
CA LEU A 522 7.61 -34.97 -8.95
C LEU A 522 7.01 -35.52 -7.65
N GLN A 523 7.29 -34.85 -6.50
CA GLN A 523 6.70 -35.23 -5.23
C GLN A 523 5.18 -35.06 -5.23
N THR A 524 4.66 -33.97 -5.82
CA THR A 524 3.23 -33.73 -5.99
C THR A 524 2.57 -34.81 -6.85
N ALA A 525 3.15 -35.11 -8.00
CA ALA A 525 2.64 -36.17 -8.90
C ALA A 525 2.63 -37.55 -8.22
N TYR A 526 3.69 -37.89 -7.48
CA TYR A 526 3.75 -39.12 -6.68
C TYR A 526 2.69 -39.14 -5.57
N HIS A 527 2.55 -38.07 -4.82
CA HIS A 527 1.60 -37.97 -3.70
C HIS A 527 0.16 -38.30 -4.13
N PHE A 528 -0.29 -37.74 -5.25
CA PHE A 528 -1.68 -37.92 -5.72
C PHE A 528 -1.91 -39.20 -6.56
N THR A 529 -0.88 -39.74 -7.20
CA THR A 529 -1.03 -40.91 -8.11
C THR A 529 -0.47 -42.20 -7.55
N ASN A 530 0.44 -42.11 -6.59
CA ASN A 530 1.26 -43.26 -6.09
C ASN A 530 2.05 -43.97 -7.19
N ASP A 531 2.27 -43.35 -8.37
CA ASP A 531 3.03 -43.92 -9.46
C ASP A 531 4.53 -43.82 -9.18
N GLN A 532 5.18 -44.99 -9.03
CA GLN A 532 6.59 -45.12 -8.67
C GLN A 532 7.55 -44.48 -9.67
N LYS A 533 7.10 -44.26 -10.92
CA LYS A 533 7.95 -43.58 -11.91
C LYS A 533 8.40 -42.20 -11.46
N TYR A 534 7.51 -41.41 -10.84
CA TYR A 534 7.84 -40.05 -10.36
C TYR A 534 8.87 -40.09 -9.23
N LYS A 535 8.73 -41.03 -8.29
CA LYS A 535 9.70 -41.24 -7.23
C LYS A 535 11.06 -41.67 -7.79
N LYS A 536 11.08 -42.57 -8.74
CA LYS A 536 12.30 -43.03 -9.43
C LYS A 536 13.02 -41.89 -10.12
N HIS A 537 12.29 -41.04 -10.85
CA HIS A 537 12.86 -39.87 -11.52
C HIS A 537 13.41 -38.83 -10.52
N ALA A 538 12.70 -38.59 -9.41
CA ALA A 538 13.19 -37.69 -8.38
C ALA A 538 14.50 -38.15 -7.76
N PHE A 539 14.59 -39.44 -7.41
CA PHE A 539 15.84 -39.99 -6.86
C PHE A 539 16.98 -40.02 -7.86
N ASN A 540 16.67 -40.21 -9.17
CA ASN A 540 17.68 -40.07 -10.22
C ASN A 540 18.26 -38.65 -10.26
N LEU A 541 17.40 -37.62 -10.29
CA LEU A 541 17.85 -36.23 -10.27
C LEU A 541 18.64 -35.89 -8.99
N ILE A 542 18.23 -36.44 -7.84
CA ILE A 542 18.92 -36.22 -6.56
C ILE A 542 20.30 -36.90 -6.55
N ASN A 543 20.38 -38.17 -6.89
CA ASN A 543 21.57 -38.98 -6.69
C ASN A 543 22.62 -38.81 -7.80
N GLU A 544 22.17 -38.69 -9.07
CA GLU A 544 23.08 -38.63 -10.22
C GLU A 544 23.41 -37.19 -10.61
N TYR A 545 22.48 -36.23 -10.36
CA TYR A 545 22.62 -34.85 -10.84
C TYR A 545 22.66 -33.81 -9.73
N GLY A 546 22.62 -34.19 -8.44
CA GLY A 546 22.83 -33.29 -7.32
C GLY A 546 21.69 -32.31 -7.03
N TYR A 547 20.46 -32.52 -7.52
CA TYR A 547 19.33 -31.62 -7.35
C TYR A 547 18.95 -31.42 -5.85
N GLY A 548 19.14 -32.45 -5.03
CA GLY A 548 18.91 -32.36 -3.59
C GLY A 548 19.88 -31.41 -2.87
N GLU A 549 21.10 -31.27 -3.38
CA GLU A 549 22.09 -30.30 -2.89
C GLU A 549 21.80 -28.90 -3.43
N ASN A 550 21.48 -28.79 -4.71
CA ASN A 550 21.09 -27.54 -5.33
C ASN A 550 19.91 -26.88 -4.59
N ALA A 551 18.83 -27.63 -4.32
CA ALA A 551 17.66 -27.16 -3.58
C ALA A 551 17.98 -26.74 -2.13
N GLY A 552 19.01 -27.33 -1.52
CA GLY A 552 19.47 -27.00 -0.17
C GLY A 552 20.43 -25.82 -0.08
N ARG A 553 20.88 -25.24 -1.20
CA ARG A 553 21.79 -24.07 -1.20
C ARG A 553 21.17 -22.86 -0.53
N SER A 554 22.00 -22.08 0.16
CA SER A 554 21.53 -20.82 0.76
C SER A 554 21.15 -19.80 -0.33
N ALA A 555 20.04 -19.12 -0.15
CA ALA A 555 19.64 -18.02 -1.01
C ALA A 555 20.65 -16.84 -0.98
N LYS A 556 21.45 -16.71 0.08
CA LYS A 556 22.51 -15.68 0.19
C LYS A 556 23.62 -15.79 -0.85
N VAL A 557 23.78 -16.97 -1.45
CA VAL A 557 24.83 -17.25 -2.46
C VAL A 557 24.27 -17.53 -3.83
N ILE A 558 22.99 -17.23 -4.06
CA ILE A 558 22.36 -17.39 -5.36
C ILE A 558 23.00 -16.42 -6.36
N GLY A 559 23.41 -16.94 -7.51
CA GLY A 559 23.91 -16.17 -8.63
C GLY A 559 25.28 -15.53 -8.43
N TYR A 560 25.92 -15.70 -7.28
CA TYR A 560 27.26 -15.16 -7.08
C TYR A 560 28.31 -16.09 -7.70
N VAL A 561 29.04 -15.55 -8.65
CA VAL A 561 30.27 -16.13 -9.23
C VAL A 561 31.30 -15.02 -9.28
N GLU A 562 32.48 -15.23 -8.71
CA GLU A 562 33.55 -14.23 -8.67
C GLU A 562 33.93 -13.84 -10.12
N GLY A 563 33.88 -12.54 -10.39
CA GLY A 563 34.18 -11.98 -11.71
C GLY A 563 33.02 -12.00 -12.73
N GLU A 564 31.85 -12.53 -12.36
CA GLU A 564 30.67 -12.57 -13.23
C GLU A 564 29.51 -11.75 -12.65
N MET A 565 28.83 -10.99 -13.51
CA MET A 565 27.73 -10.09 -13.14
C MET A 565 26.38 -10.79 -12.87
N LEU A 566 26.36 -12.11 -12.78
CA LEU A 566 25.13 -12.90 -12.57
C LEU A 566 24.46 -12.67 -11.21
N SER A 567 25.23 -12.15 -10.25
CA SER A 567 24.76 -11.88 -8.87
C SER A 567 24.03 -10.55 -8.70
N ASP A 568 24.15 -9.61 -9.64
CA ASP A 568 23.61 -8.25 -9.48
C ASP A 568 22.08 -8.17 -9.70
N SER A 569 21.46 -9.25 -10.11
CA SER A 569 20.05 -9.29 -10.40
C SER A 569 19.30 -10.32 -9.53
N TRP A 570 19.10 -9.99 -8.26
CA TRP A 570 18.09 -10.71 -7.50
C TRP A 570 16.75 -10.57 -8.21
N ASN A 571 16.19 -11.70 -8.62
CA ASN A 571 14.90 -11.74 -9.29
C ASN A 571 13.81 -12.05 -8.26
N HIS A 572 13.10 -11.04 -7.81
CA HIS A 572 12.03 -11.20 -6.83
C HIS A 572 10.87 -12.09 -7.32
N SER A 573 10.73 -12.33 -8.63
CA SER A 573 9.74 -13.29 -9.12
C SER A 573 10.09 -14.73 -8.76
N ASP A 574 11.38 -15.01 -8.54
CA ASP A 574 11.85 -16.31 -8.10
C ASP A 574 11.41 -16.62 -6.66
N ASP A 575 11.33 -15.61 -5.81
CA ASP A 575 10.83 -15.76 -4.44
C ASP A 575 9.35 -16.15 -4.44
N GLU A 576 8.54 -15.57 -5.32
CA GLU A 576 7.14 -15.92 -5.47
C GLU A 576 6.95 -17.39 -5.87
N MET A 577 7.66 -17.85 -6.91
CA MET A 577 7.65 -19.25 -7.33
C MET A 577 8.14 -20.18 -6.21
N TYR A 578 9.21 -19.78 -5.51
CA TYR A 578 9.77 -20.56 -4.41
C TYR A 578 8.76 -20.77 -3.29
N PHE A 579 8.11 -19.71 -2.83
CA PHE A 579 7.14 -19.80 -1.75
C PHE A 579 5.83 -20.51 -2.15
N LEU A 580 5.35 -20.35 -3.38
CA LEU A 580 4.19 -21.11 -3.88
C LEU A 580 4.49 -22.62 -3.92
N THR A 581 5.73 -22.99 -4.22
CA THR A 581 6.16 -24.38 -4.31
C THR A 581 6.50 -25.00 -2.94
N ALA A 582 6.90 -24.19 -1.97
CA ALA A 582 7.40 -24.64 -0.68
C ALA A 582 6.45 -25.60 0.09
N PRO A 583 5.12 -25.40 0.14
CA PRO A 583 4.22 -26.35 0.81
C PRO A 583 4.29 -27.74 0.21
N ALA A 584 4.27 -27.87 -1.11
CA ALA A 584 4.39 -29.16 -1.79
C ALA A 584 5.78 -29.79 -1.60
N PHE A 585 6.84 -28.99 -1.73
CA PHE A 585 8.22 -29.43 -1.55
C PHE A 585 8.48 -30.03 -0.17
N VAL A 586 7.86 -29.51 0.87
CA VAL A 586 8.01 -30.01 2.24
C VAL A 586 7.01 -31.12 2.56
N ASN A 587 5.72 -30.89 2.30
CA ASN A 587 4.67 -31.80 2.79
C ASN A 587 4.53 -33.09 1.99
N TYR A 588 4.95 -33.11 0.71
CA TYR A 588 4.93 -34.30 -0.13
C TYR A 588 6.31 -34.97 -0.26
N ALA A 589 7.26 -34.62 0.61
CA ALA A 589 8.55 -35.29 0.68
C ALA A 589 8.40 -36.81 0.83
N PHE A 590 9.26 -37.60 0.17
CA PHE A 590 9.14 -39.07 0.11
C PHE A 590 9.37 -39.76 1.46
N ASP A 591 10.04 -39.10 2.40
CA ASP A 591 10.27 -39.58 3.77
C ASP A 591 10.52 -38.43 4.75
N ASP A 592 10.49 -38.72 6.05
CA ASP A 592 10.67 -37.74 7.13
C ASP A 592 12.05 -37.06 7.13
N LYS A 593 13.11 -37.77 6.70
CA LYS A 593 14.46 -37.20 6.61
C LYS A 593 14.51 -36.13 5.52
N MET A 594 13.92 -36.42 4.38
CA MET A 594 13.79 -35.47 3.27
C MET A 594 12.91 -34.29 3.66
N LYS A 595 11.76 -34.53 4.31
CA LYS A 595 10.88 -33.48 4.83
C LYS A 595 11.62 -32.51 5.76
N LYS A 596 12.39 -33.00 6.71
CA LYS A 596 13.22 -32.18 7.61
C LYS A 596 14.27 -31.36 6.85
N LYS A 597 14.93 -31.94 5.85
CA LYS A 597 15.92 -31.25 5.00
C LYS A 597 15.26 -30.14 4.18
N HIS A 598 14.11 -30.41 3.59
CA HIS A 598 13.35 -29.45 2.80
C HIS A 598 12.85 -28.29 3.69
N LEU A 599 12.25 -28.58 4.85
CA LEU A 599 11.81 -27.53 5.79
C LEU A 599 12.97 -26.62 6.23
N LYS A 600 14.15 -27.20 6.50
CA LYS A 600 15.35 -26.41 6.81
C LYS A 600 15.74 -25.47 5.67
N ALA A 601 15.66 -25.91 4.41
CA ALA A 601 15.95 -25.08 3.25
C ALA A 601 14.92 -23.94 3.11
N VAL A 602 13.64 -24.24 3.28
CA VAL A 602 12.54 -23.26 3.22
C VAL A 602 12.67 -22.25 4.38
N THR A 603 12.96 -22.70 5.60
CA THR A 603 13.22 -21.82 6.75
C THR A 603 14.37 -20.86 6.48
N SER A 604 15.48 -21.37 5.93
CA SER A 604 16.64 -20.53 5.57
C SER A 604 16.30 -19.47 4.53
N HIS A 605 15.45 -19.79 3.54
CA HIS A 605 14.99 -18.81 2.55
C HIS A 605 14.06 -17.79 3.19
N TRP A 606 13.06 -18.23 3.95
CA TRP A 606 12.14 -17.34 4.65
C TRP A 606 12.87 -16.34 5.56
N GLN A 607 13.92 -16.78 6.28
CA GLN A 607 14.72 -15.89 7.11
C GLN A 607 15.40 -14.75 6.34
N ILE A 608 15.73 -14.96 5.06
CA ILE A 608 16.30 -13.92 4.20
C ILE A 608 15.21 -12.94 3.76
N GLU A 609 14.00 -13.46 3.47
CA GLU A 609 12.89 -12.69 2.96
C GLU A 609 12.07 -11.94 4.05
N ARG A 610 12.34 -12.16 5.33
CA ARG A 610 11.64 -11.51 6.46
C ARG A 610 11.63 -9.98 6.38
N SER A 611 12.73 -9.39 5.90
CA SER A 611 12.84 -7.93 5.75
C SER A 611 11.81 -7.33 4.79
N GLU A 612 11.19 -8.10 3.91
CA GLU A 612 10.11 -7.67 3.02
C GLU A 612 8.78 -7.44 3.72
N LYS A 613 8.61 -8.00 4.92
CA LYS A 613 7.36 -7.94 5.70
C LYS A 613 6.15 -8.45 4.90
N ASN A 614 6.37 -9.43 4.04
CA ASN A 614 5.36 -9.93 3.11
C ASN A 614 4.49 -11.02 3.76
N PRO A 615 3.18 -10.80 3.93
CA PRO A 615 2.29 -11.76 4.57
C PRO A 615 2.16 -13.06 3.78
N LEU A 616 2.30 -13.03 2.45
CA LEU A 616 2.21 -14.24 1.64
C LEU A 616 3.37 -15.18 1.96
N TRP A 617 4.61 -14.67 2.10
CA TRP A 617 5.77 -15.48 2.49
C TRP A 617 5.58 -16.12 3.86
N ASN A 618 5.08 -15.36 4.83
CA ASN A 618 4.83 -15.85 6.18
C ASN A 618 3.78 -16.98 6.20
N PHE A 619 2.66 -16.81 5.52
CA PHE A 619 1.60 -17.82 5.55
C PHE A 619 1.89 -19.06 4.69
N LEU A 620 2.60 -18.92 3.58
CA LEU A 620 3.09 -20.06 2.79
C LEU A 620 4.18 -20.84 3.55
N TYR A 621 5.05 -20.14 4.28
CA TYR A 621 5.99 -20.78 5.20
C TYR A 621 5.25 -21.56 6.30
N THR A 622 4.19 -21.01 6.88
CA THR A 622 3.34 -21.74 7.83
C THR A 622 2.71 -22.99 7.20
N LEU A 623 2.19 -22.88 5.97
CA LEU A 623 1.67 -24.05 5.22
C LEU A 623 2.73 -25.10 4.97
N SER A 624 4.00 -24.73 4.89
CA SER A 624 5.13 -25.64 4.74
C SER A 624 5.55 -26.31 6.07
N GLY A 625 4.90 -25.99 7.19
CA GLY A 625 5.22 -26.51 8.52
C GLY A 625 6.14 -25.61 9.36
N GLY A 626 6.32 -24.35 8.97
CA GLY A 626 6.99 -23.34 9.78
C GLY A 626 6.12 -22.88 10.96
N ASP A 627 6.68 -22.84 12.16
CA ASP A 627 5.92 -22.54 13.39
C ASP A 627 5.95 -21.04 13.75
N GLU A 628 7.11 -20.42 13.63
CA GLU A 628 7.35 -19.02 13.97
C GLU A 628 7.33 -18.14 12.70
N ILE A 629 6.52 -17.11 12.72
CA ILE A 629 6.40 -16.14 11.60
C ILE A 629 6.35 -14.71 12.14
N ASP A 630 6.61 -13.74 11.27
CA ASP A 630 6.45 -12.32 11.54
C ASP A 630 4.96 -11.92 11.37
N LEU A 631 4.14 -12.33 12.36
CA LEU A 631 2.68 -12.11 12.29
C LEU A 631 2.30 -10.63 12.38
N GLU A 632 2.97 -9.86 13.24
CA GLU A 632 2.71 -8.42 13.40
C GLU A 632 2.96 -7.64 12.10
N GLU A 633 4.06 -7.93 11.41
CA GLU A 633 4.39 -7.34 10.12
C GLU A 633 3.38 -7.77 9.04
N SER A 634 2.91 -9.00 9.08
CA SER A 634 1.86 -9.49 8.17
C SER A 634 0.56 -8.73 8.36
N ILE A 635 0.14 -8.52 9.60
CA ILE A 635 -1.06 -7.74 9.94
C ILE A 635 -0.87 -6.25 9.59
N TRP A 636 0.31 -5.69 9.88
CA TRP A 636 0.65 -4.33 9.47
C TRP A 636 0.52 -4.14 7.95
N TRP A 637 1.09 -5.06 7.15
CA TRP A 637 1.00 -5.01 5.69
C TRP A 637 -0.46 -5.07 5.20
N LEU A 638 -1.29 -5.97 5.76
CA LEU A 638 -2.71 -6.09 5.41
C LEU A 638 -3.50 -4.82 5.78
N LYS A 639 -3.21 -4.21 6.93
CA LYS A 639 -3.86 -2.95 7.35
C LYS A 639 -3.50 -1.79 6.43
N HIS A 640 -2.23 -1.66 6.04
CA HIS A 640 -1.74 -0.58 5.17
C HIS A 640 -1.95 -0.84 3.67
N TYR A 641 -2.57 -1.95 3.27
CA TYR A 641 -2.94 -2.15 1.88
C TYR A 641 -4.05 -1.14 1.50
N PRO A 642 -3.85 -0.25 0.50
CA PRO A 642 -4.79 0.83 0.23
C PRO A 642 -6.09 0.32 -0.39
N LEU A 643 -7.20 1.00 -0.13
CA LEU A 643 -8.48 0.68 -0.77
C LEU A 643 -8.54 1.09 -2.24
N ASP A 644 -7.76 2.09 -2.63
CA ASP A 644 -7.58 2.51 -4.01
C ASP A 644 -6.52 1.63 -4.69
N LEU A 645 -6.94 0.82 -5.65
CA LEU A 645 -6.09 -0.11 -6.40
C LEU A 645 -5.55 0.46 -7.70
N ILE A 646 -5.89 1.71 -8.03
CA ILE A 646 -5.36 2.37 -9.22
C ILE A 646 -3.85 2.58 -9.05
N ASP A 647 -3.10 2.22 -10.08
CA ASP A 647 -1.65 2.32 -10.11
C ASP A 647 -1.19 3.75 -10.40
N TRP A 648 -1.34 4.60 -9.41
CA TRP A 648 -0.85 5.98 -9.46
C TRP A 648 0.67 6.04 -9.44
N ARG A 649 1.22 7.05 -10.10
CA ARG A 649 2.65 7.36 -9.97
C ARG A 649 2.94 7.84 -8.55
N VAL A 650 3.94 7.22 -7.93
CA VAL A 650 4.42 7.54 -6.58
C VAL A 650 5.91 7.80 -6.63
N GLU A 651 6.37 8.79 -5.88
CA GLU A 651 7.78 9.17 -5.80
C GLU A 651 8.20 9.36 -4.33
N ASN A 652 9.22 8.64 -3.90
CA ASN A 652 9.75 8.67 -2.54
C ASN A 652 11.23 9.11 -2.45
N LYS A 653 11.93 9.29 -3.59
CA LYS A 653 13.36 9.66 -3.62
C LYS A 653 13.72 10.96 -2.88
N HIS A 654 12.74 11.87 -2.74
CA HIS A 654 12.92 13.13 -2.04
C HIS A 654 12.81 13.02 -0.52
N ARG A 655 12.37 11.89 0.02
CA ARG A 655 12.13 11.68 1.45
C ARG A 655 13.45 11.67 2.22
N LYS A 656 13.46 12.41 3.34
CA LYS A 656 14.61 12.51 4.24
C LYS A 656 14.42 11.74 5.55
N ASP A 657 13.21 11.27 5.80
CA ASP A 657 12.86 10.43 6.94
C ASP A 657 13.24 8.94 6.74
N LEU A 658 13.66 8.56 5.53
CA LEU A 658 14.05 7.20 5.22
C LEU A 658 15.56 7.00 5.38
N VAL A 659 15.94 6.00 6.16
CA VAL A 659 17.34 5.62 6.34
C VAL A 659 17.82 4.87 5.10
N LYS A 660 18.75 5.49 4.37
CA LYS A 660 19.36 4.90 3.18
C LYS A 660 20.36 3.81 3.56
N LEU A 661 20.39 2.76 2.76
CA LEU A 661 21.38 1.71 2.80
C LEU A 661 22.38 1.86 1.64
N ASN A 662 23.57 1.28 1.81
CA ASN A 662 24.41 1.01 0.66
C ASN A 662 23.69 -0.01 -0.24
N PRO A 663 23.81 0.11 -1.58
CA PRO A 663 23.24 -0.85 -2.50
C PRO A 663 23.61 -2.28 -2.12
N ASN A 664 22.63 -3.17 -2.06
CA ASN A 664 22.83 -4.58 -1.77
C ASN A 664 22.29 -5.46 -2.90
N PHE A 665 22.54 -6.76 -2.83
CA PHE A 665 22.15 -7.73 -3.85
C PHE A 665 20.64 -7.81 -4.10
N ARG A 666 19.81 -7.33 -3.15
CA ARG A 666 18.35 -7.30 -3.26
C ARG A 666 17.82 -6.00 -3.84
N LYS A 667 18.67 -5.07 -4.27
CA LYS A 667 18.28 -3.73 -4.72
C LYS A 667 17.50 -2.94 -3.67
N GLN A 668 17.74 -3.23 -2.39
CA GLN A 668 17.16 -2.54 -1.27
C GLN A 668 17.89 -1.21 -1.05
N GLU A 669 17.21 -0.09 -1.25
CA GLU A 669 17.77 1.26 -1.11
C GLU A 669 17.58 1.83 0.30
N TYR A 670 16.59 1.37 1.04
CA TYR A 670 16.24 1.87 2.37
C TYR A 670 16.13 0.72 3.38
N LEU A 671 16.40 1.05 4.64
CA LEU A 671 16.41 0.07 5.74
C LEU A 671 15.04 -0.58 5.95
N ASP A 672 13.99 0.25 5.97
CA ASP A 672 12.61 -0.21 6.17
C ASP A 672 11.86 -0.30 4.83
N VAL A 673 11.02 -1.32 4.72
CA VAL A 673 10.00 -1.38 3.66
C VAL A 673 8.92 -0.35 3.95
N LEU A 674 8.58 0.46 2.97
CA LEU A 674 7.47 1.42 3.08
C LEU A 674 6.11 0.71 3.15
N PRO A 675 5.12 1.30 3.84
CA PRO A 675 3.75 0.85 3.80
C PRO A 675 3.21 0.75 2.37
N ARG A 676 2.27 -0.16 2.13
CA ARG A 676 1.71 -0.38 0.78
C ARG A 676 0.99 0.83 0.20
N ASP A 677 0.43 1.67 1.02
CA ASP A 677 -0.25 2.91 0.65
C ASP A 677 0.69 4.07 0.31
N GLU A 678 1.96 4.00 0.72
CA GLU A 678 2.99 5.02 0.46
C GLU A 678 3.91 4.70 -0.73
N ARG A 679 3.78 3.54 -1.38
CA ARG A 679 4.62 3.11 -2.50
C ARG A 679 3.80 2.71 -3.73
N PRO A 680 4.40 2.56 -4.93
CA PRO A 680 3.70 2.09 -6.10
C PRO A 680 3.03 0.75 -5.83
N HIS A 681 1.88 0.52 -6.44
CA HIS A 681 1.33 -0.83 -6.49
C HIS A 681 2.28 -1.76 -7.25
N HIS A 682 2.38 -2.97 -6.79
CA HIS A 682 3.09 -4.04 -7.47
C HIS A 682 2.54 -5.39 -7.02
N LEU A 683 2.94 -6.46 -7.69
CA LEU A 683 2.71 -7.83 -7.28
C LEU A 683 3.40 -8.13 -5.94
N HIS A 684 3.33 -9.34 -5.44
CA HIS A 684 3.98 -9.73 -4.19
C HIS A 684 5.50 -9.52 -4.19
N ASN A 685 6.12 -9.56 -5.35
CA ASN A 685 7.55 -9.70 -5.59
C ASN A 685 8.32 -8.38 -5.80
N ALA A 686 7.92 -7.27 -5.23
CA ALA A 686 8.65 -6.00 -5.37
C ALA A 686 8.60 -5.14 -4.10
N ALA A 687 9.01 -5.74 -2.99
CA ALA A 687 8.95 -5.11 -1.67
C ALA A 687 9.69 -3.78 -1.57
N TYR A 688 10.81 -3.64 -2.29
CA TYR A 688 11.69 -2.48 -2.22
C TYR A 688 11.49 -1.45 -3.32
N LYS A 689 10.46 -1.62 -4.16
CA LYS A 689 10.14 -0.63 -5.19
C LYS A 689 9.44 0.58 -4.57
N ASN A 690 10.16 1.70 -4.48
CA ASN A 690 9.68 2.91 -3.81
C ASN A 690 9.14 3.97 -4.77
N ASP A 691 9.52 3.91 -6.05
CA ASP A 691 9.13 4.86 -7.09
C ASP A 691 8.54 4.15 -8.30
N GLY A 692 7.62 4.79 -9.00
CA GLY A 692 7.01 4.27 -10.23
C GLY A 692 5.50 4.35 -10.22
N GLY A 693 4.87 3.53 -11.04
CA GLY A 693 3.43 3.50 -11.30
C GLY A 693 3.10 3.78 -12.76
N SER A 694 1.85 3.54 -13.15
CA SER A 694 1.35 3.69 -14.54
C SER A 694 0.63 5.02 -14.78
N ASP A 695 0.80 6.01 -13.92
CA ASP A 695 0.08 7.29 -13.94
C ASP A 695 -1.46 7.17 -13.90
N GLY A 696 -1.97 6.06 -13.39
CA GLY A 696 -3.41 5.79 -13.28
C GLY A 696 -4.01 5.06 -14.47
N TYR A 697 -3.21 4.53 -15.38
CA TYR A 697 -3.68 3.76 -16.54
C TYR A 697 -3.83 2.25 -16.29
N ARG A 698 -3.74 1.81 -15.02
CA ARG A 698 -3.93 0.43 -14.59
C ARG A 698 -4.65 0.37 -13.25
N GLU A 699 -5.44 -0.67 -13.03
CA GLU A 699 -5.87 -1.11 -11.70
C GLU A 699 -5.21 -2.43 -11.37
N TYR A 700 -4.66 -2.58 -10.15
CA TYR A 700 -4.10 -3.84 -9.68
C TYR A 700 -5.17 -4.76 -9.12
N SER A 701 -4.96 -6.06 -9.32
CA SER A 701 -5.90 -7.07 -8.91
C SER A 701 -5.93 -7.27 -7.39
N PRO A 702 -7.14 -7.41 -6.81
CA PRO A 702 -7.31 -7.66 -5.39
C PRO A 702 -6.77 -8.99 -4.87
N TYR A 703 -6.53 -10.01 -5.72
CA TYR A 703 -5.99 -11.30 -5.24
C TYR A 703 -4.69 -11.12 -4.45
N ILE A 704 -3.92 -10.05 -4.73
CA ILE A 704 -2.69 -9.68 -4.01
C ILE A 704 -2.97 -9.49 -2.49
N TYR A 705 -4.14 -9.02 -2.14
CA TYR A 705 -4.61 -8.93 -0.75
C TYR A 705 -5.32 -10.21 -0.31
N LEU A 706 -6.20 -10.75 -1.17
CA LEU A 706 -7.10 -11.86 -0.83
C LEU A 706 -6.34 -13.14 -0.51
N LEU A 707 -5.30 -13.47 -1.29
CA LEU A 707 -4.55 -14.69 -1.08
C LEU A 707 -3.84 -14.73 0.29
N PRO A 708 -3.01 -13.78 0.69
CA PRO A 708 -2.38 -13.81 2.00
C PRO A 708 -3.41 -13.72 3.13
N TYR A 709 -4.48 -12.92 3.00
CA TYR A 709 -5.51 -12.86 4.03
C TYR A 709 -6.16 -14.23 4.27
N TRP A 710 -6.63 -14.91 3.20
CA TRP A 710 -7.30 -16.21 3.34
C TRP A 710 -6.33 -17.35 3.70
N ALA A 711 -5.08 -17.29 3.26
CA ALA A 711 -4.03 -18.19 3.74
C ALA A 711 -3.77 -18.03 5.24
N GLY A 712 -3.75 -16.77 5.74
CA GLY A 712 -3.64 -16.47 7.17
C GLY A 712 -4.84 -17.00 7.98
N ARG A 713 -6.05 -16.93 7.42
CA ARG A 713 -7.27 -17.52 8.01
C ARG A 713 -7.21 -19.06 8.00
N TYR A 714 -6.84 -19.66 6.89
CA TYR A 714 -6.73 -21.11 6.72
C TYR A 714 -5.67 -21.73 7.66
N THR A 715 -4.55 -21.08 7.84
CA THR A 715 -3.49 -21.48 8.78
C THR A 715 -3.81 -21.14 10.25
N LYS A 716 -4.99 -20.56 10.53
CA LYS A 716 -5.44 -20.12 11.86
C LYS A 716 -4.56 -19.06 12.52
N LYS A 717 -3.66 -18.42 11.77
CA LYS A 717 -2.86 -17.29 12.24
C LYS A 717 -3.69 -16.00 12.35
N ILE A 718 -4.76 -15.89 11.55
CA ILE A 718 -5.77 -14.84 11.66
C ILE A 718 -7.09 -15.50 12.05
N GLN A 719 -7.73 -15.06 13.12
CA GLN A 719 -8.99 -15.58 13.63
C GLN A 719 -10.08 -14.52 13.56
N SER A 720 -11.30 -14.91 13.17
CA SER A 720 -12.47 -14.04 13.23
C SER A 720 -12.86 -13.74 14.68
N ILE A 721 -13.38 -12.54 14.92
CA ILE A 721 -13.91 -12.14 16.23
C ILE A 721 -15.08 -13.02 16.68
N ASN A 722 -15.82 -13.60 15.74
CA ASN A 722 -17.00 -14.43 15.99
C ASN A 722 -16.66 -15.91 16.31
N ASN A 723 -15.40 -16.31 16.31
CA ASN A 723 -14.95 -17.66 16.63
C ASN A 723 -14.54 -17.83 18.11
N ARG A 724 -15.04 -16.96 19.00
CA ARG A 724 -14.92 -17.11 20.46
C ARG A 724 -16.10 -17.84 21.07
#